data_0664b4d882925144244f9c9a90f097e4
#
_entry.id   0664b4d882925144244f9c9a90f097e4
#
_cell.length_a   1.000
_cell.length_b   1.000
_cell.length_c   1.000
_cell.angle_alpha   90.00
_cell.angle_beta   90.00
_cell.angle_gamma   90.00
#
_symmetry.space_group_name_H-M   'P 1'
#
loop_
_entity.id
_entity.type
_entity.pdbx_description
1 polymer ?
#
loop_
_entity_poly.entity_id
_entity_poly.type
_entity_poly.pdbx_seq_one_letter_code
_entity_poly.pdbx_strand_id
1 'polypeptide(L)'
;MTYQARTVLEAVRQLALLRGGLQDDGYRFALAWLAGARMAQLNMLPEDGRLVSLTTQSAWLEAHPVIGKLCADVIWGKGAPVLGGEPELSQAASIAGRLIERAPDFYFSVPDALWYLPALRNTEWPVLAPEACDLLFSMLGAAPEAKVWIPFDPVGQLTARALKLGLRLETAGPPAWASDFQQLCRAVLGIFEDSPLQSLDAPKGADGKRDFEVDYLIAVPPMNARIQLQMGWYAWEGDDEVLSQSRALVQRVGFPMHLRLDRSDTWAPAALWPRVRRKAVFMAAQSILFARGQEQRLREAWVRSGYPLATVLSLPGRMFANSSVAPAVLVFSRQASGRRLRMADLGEFTVRTGHGGRQGKTLDLERVLAVLDLPDPFASARRLEDSHMGAIDRYSIKADSKHVREVSFGELLDGECNLQPSRYLQPPLKLTGDRLRLRDLVDVIRAPVPTTDLYGVEAIEVGIPELDGWRPVEPIEPSPRNAGRKVSIRERRLEDSALMKGDIVMSIKGTVGRTALINRSVVHGKTEGEGQKAWSLVTSGNCIALRPRGGKVSSEYLLLYFRSKEFEYQRDALLVGAVIPHVTPDALCDSVQIPIPSPTEFALMQEKYQRLCDLEDQAEAANRRIAEIVETLWRPQL
;
A
#
# COMPACT_ATOMS: atom_id res chain seq x y z
N MET A 1 19.72 -4.98 -1.24
CA MET A 1 20.08 -5.61 0.07
C MET A 1 21.57 -5.43 0.26
N THR A 2 21.94 -4.80 1.38
CA THR A 2 23.35 -4.51 1.73
C THR A 2 24.14 -5.81 1.99
N TYR A 3 25.49 -5.74 1.94
CA TYR A 3 26.33 -6.88 2.28
C TYR A 3 26.08 -7.37 3.71
N GLN A 4 25.99 -6.43 4.67
CA GLN A 4 25.70 -6.75 6.07
C GLN A 4 24.35 -7.43 6.22
N ALA A 5 23.30 -6.90 5.61
CA ALA A 5 21.97 -7.53 5.69
C ALA A 5 21.95 -8.94 5.08
N ARG A 6 22.77 -9.20 4.05
CA ARG A 6 22.94 -10.54 3.46
C ARG A 6 23.64 -11.49 4.43
N THR A 7 24.73 -11.04 5.05
CA THR A 7 25.49 -11.82 6.04
C THR A 7 24.59 -12.17 7.25
N VAL A 8 23.82 -11.20 7.73
CA VAL A 8 22.86 -11.41 8.82
C VAL A 8 21.75 -12.38 8.40
N LEU A 9 21.17 -12.22 7.21
CA LEU A 9 20.13 -13.12 6.71
C LEU A 9 20.60 -14.57 6.60
N GLU A 10 21.86 -14.76 6.19
CA GLU A 10 22.47 -16.09 6.12
C GLU A 10 22.66 -16.68 7.51
N ALA A 11 23.16 -15.91 8.48
CA ALA A 11 23.31 -16.34 9.86
C ALA A 11 21.95 -16.70 10.51
N VAL A 12 20.92 -15.86 10.29
CA VAL A 12 19.56 -16.14 10.76
C VAL A 12 19.03 -17.46 10.18
N ARG A 13 19.25 -17.71 8.90
CA ARG A 13 18.83 -18.97 8.25
C ARG A 13 19.58 -20.16 8.78
N GLN A 14 20.89 -20.07 8.95
CA GLN A 14 21.71 -21.15 9.51
C GLN A 14 21.27 -21.49 10.95
N LEU A 15 21.06 -20.48 11.79
CA LEU A 15 20.55 -20.67 13.15
C LEU A 15 19.16 -21.29 13.17
N ALA A 16 18.25 -20.79 12.33
CA ALA A 16 16.89 -21.32 12.27
C ALA A 16 16.84 -22.80 11.83
N LEU A 17 17.73 -23.21 10.91
CA LEU A 17 17.84 -24.60 10.45
C LEU A 17 18.28 -25.56 11.56
N LEU A 18 19.07 -25.13 12.53
CA LEU A 18 19.44 -25.94 13.70
C LEU A 18 18.22 -26.33 14.55
N ARG A 19 17.14 -25.54 14.49
CA ARG A 19 15.91 -25.77 15.24
C ARG A 19 14.80 -26.42 14.41
N GLY A 20 15.11 -27.10 13.33
CA GLY A 20 14.14 -27.85 12.54
C GLY A 20 13.45 -27.09 11.42
N GLY A 21 13.91 -25.89 11.02
CA GLY A 21 13.45 -25.28 9.79
C GLY A 21 13.22 -23.76 9.81
N LEU A 22 12.85 -23.25 8.64
CA LEU A 22 12.54 -21.84 8.41
C LEU A 22 11.08 -21.51 8.81
N GLN A 23 10.71 -21.84 10.04
CA GLN A 23 9.39 -21.57 10.64
C GLN A 23 9.55 -20.64 11.85
N ASP A 24 8.45 -20.26 12.46
CA ASP A 24 8.40 -19.28 13.56
C ASP A 24 9.35 -19.64 14.71
N ASP A 25 9.34 -20.88 15.17
CA ASP A 25 10.21 -21.35 16.25
C ASP A 25 11.70 -21.30 15.89
N GLY A 26 12.04 -21.64 14.63
CA GLY A 26 13.42 -21.52 14.16
C GLY A 26 13.90 -20.06 14.13
N TYR A 27 13.04 -19.12 13.76
CA TYR A 27 13.40 -17.71 13.77
C TYR A 27 13.49 -17.13 15.19
N ARG A 28 12.62 -17.54 16.12
CA ARG A 28 12.74 -17.17 17.53
C ARG A 28 14.06 -17.67 18.12
N PHE A 29 14.42 -18.92 17.82
CA PHE A 29 15.72 -19.48 18.21
C PHE A 29 16.88 -18.66 17.65
N ALA A 30 16.85 -18.31 16.37
CA ALA A 30 17.87 -17.47 15.76
C ALA A 30 17.97 -16.10 16.44
N LEU A 31 16.85 -15.44 16.71
CA LEU A 31 16.83 -14.15 17.39
C LEU A 31 17.34 -14.24 18.84
N ALA A 32 17.05 -15.33 19.56
CA ALA A 32 17.59 -15.56 20.89
C ALA A 32 19.13 -15.60 20.86
N TRP A 33 19.73 -16.33 19.91
CA TRP A 33 21.18 -16.37 19.75
C TRP A 33 21.78 -15.03 19.29
N LEU A 34 21.08 -14.26 18.47
CA LEU A 34 21.51 -12.90 18.09
C LEU A 34 21.41 -11.93 19.27
N ALA A 35 20.42 -12.07 20.14
CA ALA A 35 20.34 -11.33 21.39
C ALA A 35 21.51 -11.70 22.34
N GLY A 36 21.86 -12.98 22.43
CA GLY A 36 23.06 -13.45 23.13
C GLY A 36 24.34 -12.85 22.56
N ALA A 37 24.46 -12.82 21.23
CA ALA A 37 25.59 -12.17 20.56
C ALA A 37 25.68 -10.67 20.92
N ARG A 38 24.53 -9.99 21.00
CA ARG A 38 24.49 -8.58 21.40
C ARG A 38 24.86 -8.39 22.87
N MET A 39 24.38 -9.25 23.76
CA MET A 39 24.81 -9.26 25.18
C MET A 39 26.32 -9.48 25.34
N ALA A 40 26.92 -10.37 24.52
CA ALA A 40 28.37 -10.55 24.49
C ALA A 40 29.11 -9.27 24.10
N GLN A 41 28.68 -8.58 23.06
CA GLN A 41 29.26 -7.29 22.64
C GLN A 41 29.16 -6.21 23.73
N LEU A 42 28.15 -6.27 24.55
CA LEU A 42 27.90 -5.32 25.64
C LEU A 42 28.56 -5.76 26.99
N ASN A 43 29.38 -6.80 26.96
CA ASN A 43 30.05 -7.39 28.15
C ASN A 43 29.06 -7.80 29.26
N MET A 44 27.90 -8.32 28.89
CA MET A 44 26.85 -8.75 29.81
C MET A 44 26.89 -10.25 30.13
N LEU A 45 27.73 -11.03 29.41
CA LEU A 45 27.82 -12.48 29.65
C LEU A 45 28.62 -12.81 30.89
N PRO A 46 28.23 -13.88 31.64
CA PRO A 46 29.00 -14.35 32.79
C PRO A 46 30.36 -14.93 32.37
N GLU A 47 31.29 -14.99 33.34
CA GLU A 47 32.63 -15.55 33.19
C GLU A 47 33.46 -14.93 32.03
N ASP A 48 33.99 -15.74 31.14
CA ASP A 48 34.89 -15.32 30.07
C ASP A 48 34.28 -14.39 28.97
N GLY A 49 33.01 -13.97 29.08
CA GLY A 49 32.34 -13.14 28.10
C GLY A 49 32.12 -13.81 26.74
N ARG A 50 32.28 -15.14 26.66
CA ARG A 50 32.21 -15.90 25.42
C ARG A 50 30.83 -16.50 25.19
N LEU A 51 30.34 -16.46 23.94
CA LEU A 51 29.05 -17.06 23.54
C LEU A 51 28.97 -18.57 23.85
N VAL A 52 30.11 -19.25 23.90
CA VAL A 52 30.20 -20.69 24.25
C VAL A 52 29.69 -20.97 25.66
N SER A 53 29.73 -20.00 26.59
CA SER A 53 29.18 -20.18 27.94
C SER A 53 27.66 -20.27 27.96
N LEU A 54 26.95 -19.77 26.94
CA LEU A 54 25.47 -19.79 26.82
C LEU A 54 24.90 -21.18 26.47
N THR A 55 25.58 -22.26 26.82
CA THR A 55 25.10 -23.65 26.60
C THR A 55 24.19 -24.16 27.70
N THR A 56 24.02 -23.40 28.78
CA THR A 56 23.17 -23.75 29.91
C THR A 56 22.11 -22.68 30.17
N GLN A 57 20.97 -23.10 30.71
CA GLN A 57 19.88 -22.18 31.05
C GLN A 57 20.29 -21.13 32.10
N SER A 58 21.12 -21.55 33.09
CA SER A 58 21.63 -20.65 34.16
C SER A 58 22.47 -19.51 33.58
N ALA A 59 23.32 -19.78 32.59
CA ALA A 59 24.15 -18.75 31.97
C ALA A 59 23.34 -17.64 31.27
N TRP A 60 22.22 -17.99 30.68
CA TRP A 60 21.31 -17.00 30.10
C TRP A 60 20.65 -16.13 31.18
N LEU A 61 20.21 -16.75 32.30
CA LEU A 61 19.60 -16.02 33.43
C LEU A 61 20.61 -15.10 34.12
N GLU A 62 21.86 -15.51 34.20
CA GLU A 62 22.95 -14.71 34.75
C GLU A 62 23.30 -13.53 33.83
N ALA A 63 23.26 -13.73 32.49
CA ALA A 63 23.49 -12.67 31.53
C ALA A 63 22.46 -11.54 31.64
N HIS A 64 21.17 -11.87 31.74
CA HIS A 64 20.11 -10.91 31.97
C HIS A 64 18.84 -11.58 32.50
N PRO A 65 18.28 -11.13 33.64
CA PRO A 65 17.19 -11.84 34.32
C PRO A 65 15.90 -11.95 33.48
N VAL A 66 15.55 -10.94 32.71
CA VAL A 66 14.33 -10.92 31.91
C VAL A 66 14.58 -11.49 30.53
N ILE A 67 15.48 -10.90 29.76
CA ILE A 67 15.75 -11.32 28.37
C ILE A 67 16.45 -12.68 28.32
N GLY A 68 17.35 -12.95 29.28
CA GLY A 68 17.97 -14.27 29.36
C GLY A 68 16.96 -15.36 29.66
N LYS A 69 15.97 -15.09 30.53
CA LYS A 69 14.84 -16.00 30.75
C LYS A 69 14.04 -16.22 29.46
N LEU A 70 13.70 -15.16 28.74
CA LEU A 70 12.99 -15.25 27.45
C LEU A 70 13.77 -16.10 26.43
N CYS A 71 15.08 -15.85 26.29
CA CYS A 71 15.93 -16.64 25.42
C CYS A 71 16.00 -18.11 25.84
N ALA A 72 16.16 -18.36 27.17
CA ALA A 72 16.16 -19.71 27.72
C ALA A 72 14.82 -20.43 27.48
N ASP A 73 13.69 -19.76 27.67
CA ASP A 73 12.36 -20.31 27.41
C ASP A 73 12.16 -20.67 25.92
N VAL A 74 12.71 -19.89 25.01
CA VAL A 74 12.72 -20.19 23.57
C VAL A 74 13.61 -21.38 23.23
N ILE A 75 14.75 -21.51 23.89
CA ILE A 75 15.74 -22.57 23.63
C ILE A 75 15.32 -23.91 24.27
N TRP A 76 14.82 -23.91 25.51
CA TRP A 76 14.50 -25.11 26.29
C TRP A 76 13.06 -25.25 26.77
N GLY A 77 12.16 -24.30 26.42
CA GLY A 77 10.78 -24.23 26.91
C GLY A 77 9.88 -25.41 26.49
N LYS A 78 8.72 -25.54 27.16
CA LYS A 78 7.72 -26.57 26.85
C LYS A 78 7.21 -26.41 25.41
N GLY A 79 7.31 -27.50 24.62
CA GLY A 79 6.93 -27.51 23.20
C GLY A 79 8.09 -27.20 22.25
N ALA A 80 9.25 -26.83 22.76
CA ALA A 80 10.44 -26.74 21.96
C ALA A 80 10.80 -28.14 21.41
N PRO A 81 11.06 -28.31 20.10
CA PRO A 81 11.61 -29.57 19.58
C PRO A 81 12.85 -29.95 20.39
N VAL A 82 12.99 -31.24 20.72
CA VAL A 82 14.15 -31.70 21.48
C VAL A 82 15.40 -31.36 20.68
N LEU A 83 16.24 -30.49 21.22
CA LEU A 83 17.58 -30.24 20.67
C LEU A 83 18.37 -31.54 20.82
N GLY A 84 19.15 -31.91 19.82
CA GLY A 84 20.03 -33.10 19.85
C GLY A 84 21.16 -33.03 20.86
N GLY A 85 21.26 -31.92 21.65
CA GLY A 85 22.19 -31.77 22.75
C GLY A 85 23.26 -30.66 22.57
N GLU A 86 24.34 -30.74 23.33
CA GLU A 86 25.47 -29.79 23.32
C GLU A 86 26.07 -29.44 21.95
N PRO A 87 26.15 -30.36 20.95
CA PRO A 87 26.74 -30.04 19.66
C PRO A 87 25.99 -28.91 18.89
N GLU A 88 24.66 -28.88 18.97
CA GLU A 88 23.85 -27.88 18.26
C GLU A 88 23.97 -26.49 18.91
N LEU A 89 24.01 -26.43 20.23
CA LEU A 89 24.23 -25.18 20.96
C LEU A 89 25.63 -24.62 20.70
N SER A 90 26.66 -25.48 20.68
CA SER A 90 28.03 -25.10 20.32
C SER A 90 28.12 -24.59 18.87
N GLN A 91 27.38 -25.20 17.95
CA GLN A 91 27.30 -24.76 16.57
C GLN A 91 26.59 -23.39 16.46
N ALA A 92 25.51 -23.17 17.19
CA ALA A 92 24.81 -21.90 17.24
C ALA A 92 25.71 -20.77 17.79
N ALA A 93 26.44 -21.05 18.89
CA ALA A 93 27.44 -20.12 19.45
C ALA A 93 28.53 -19.77 18.40
N SER A 94 29.01 -20.76 17.65
CA SER A 94 29.99 -20.57 16.58
C SER A 94 29.45 -19.72 15.43
N ILE A 95 28.19 -19.91 14.99
CA ILE A 95 27.56 -19.08 13.95
C ILE A 95 27.42 -17.64 14.43
N ALA A 96 26.92 -17.42 15.65
CA ALA A 96 26.75 -16.11 16.25
C ALA A 96 28.11 -15.41 16.45
N GLY A 97 29.15 -16.13 16.89
CA GLY A 97 30.51 -15.62 17.02
C GLY A 97 31.11 -15.15 15.68
N ARG A 98 31.02 -15.97 14.65
CA ARG A 98 31.46 -15.56 13.28
C ARG A 98 30.69 -14.36 12.74
N LEU A 99 29.43 -14.20 13.12
CA LEU A 99 28.65 -13.02 12.72
C LEU A 99 29.21 -11.74 13.38
N ILE A 100 29.55 -11.77 14.66
CA ILE A 100 30.17 -10.64 15.36
C ILE A 100 31.48 -10.24 14.66
N GLU A 101 32.31 -11.21 14.29
CA GLU A 101 33.60 -10.96 13.60
C GLU A 101 33.41 -10.35 12.19
N ARG A 102 32.45 -10.86 11.43
CA ARG A 102 32.22 -10.44 10.04
C ARG A 102 31.36 -9.19 9.89
N ALA A 103 30.48 -8.94 10.80
CA ALA A 103 29.55 -7.82 10.82
C ALA A 103 29.35 -7.32 12.26
N PRO A 104 30.30 -6.58 12.86
CA PRO A 104 30.22 -6.13 14.25
C PRO A 104 28.95 -5.31 14.54
N ASP A 105 28.45 -4.59 13.55
CA ASP A 105 27.20 -3.80 13.64
C ASP A 105 25.98 -4.57 13.15
N PHE A 106 26.00 -5.92 13.18
CA PHE A 106 24.96 -6.80 12.65
C PHE A 106 23.56 -6.46 13.18
N TYR A 107 23.47 -6.01 14.41
CA TYR A 107 22.23 -5.71 15.10
C TYR A 107 21.39 -4.64 14.40
N PHE A 108 22.01 -3.66 13.73
CA PHE A 108 21.29 -2.69 12.91
C PHE A 108 20.69 -3.29 11.62
N SER A 109 21.25 -4.39 11.15
CA SER A 109 20.82 -5.04 9.91
C SER A 109 19.84 -6.19 10.13
N VAL A 110 19.69 -6.67 11.38
CA VAL A 110 18.74 -7.75 11.71
C VAL A 110 17.30 -7.38 11.35
N PRO A 111 16.77 -6.19 11.72
CA PRO A 111 15.40 -5.82 11.37
C PRO A 111 15.15 -5.77 9.86
N ASP A 112 16.14 -5.36 9.07
CA ASP A 112 16.04 -5.36 7.61
C ASP A 112 16.15 -6.77 7.01
N ALA A 113 16.97 -7.64 7.60
CA ALA A 113 17.04 -9.04 7.18
C ALA A 113 15.70 -9.75 7.37
N LEU A 114 14.94 -9.41 8.41
CA LEU A 114 13.60 -9.95 8.66
C LEU A 114 12.62 -9.68 7.51
N TRP A 115 12.74 -8.55 6.81
CA TRP A 115 11.93 -8.26 5.60
C TRP A 115 12.00 -9.38 4.54
N TYR A 116 13.13 -10.07 4.44
CA TYR A 116 13.35 -11.12 3.45
C TYR A 116 12.91 -12.51 3.91
N LEU A 117 12.39 -12.66 5.13
CA LEU A 117 11.97 -13.96 5.68
C LEU A 117 10.52 -14.30 5.31
N PRO A 118 10.26 -15.55 4.84
CA PRO A 118 8.91 -15.97 4.46
C PRO A 118 7.89 -15.98 5.60
N ALA A 119 8.31 -16.32 6.81
CA ALA A 119 7.43 -16.45 7.98
C ALA A 119 6.73 -15.16 8.36
N LEU A 120 7.38 -14.00 8.15
CA LEU A 120 6.80 -12.70 8.48
C LEU A 120 5.72 -12.23 7.51
N ARG A 121 5.43 -12.99 6.45
CA ARG A 121 4.31 -12.68 5.55
C ARG A 121 2.95 -12.87 6.19
N ASN A 122 2.86 -13.70 7.21
CA ASN A 122 1.61 -14.03 7.90
C ASN A 122 1.50 -13.29 9.25
N THR A 123 2.40 -12.37 9.56
CA THR A 123 2.31 -11.57 10.78
C THR A 123 1.32 -10.43 10.57
N GLU A 124 0.57 -10.13 11.59
CA GLU A 124 -0.33 -8.97 11.63
C GLU A 124 0.44 -7.63 11.72
N TRP A 125 1.77 -7.67 11.88
CA TRP A 125 2.62 -6.51 12.10
C TRP A 125 3.16 -5.92 10.79
N PRO A 126 3.19 -4.59 10.67
CA PRO A 126 3.75 -3.93 9.50
C PRO A 126 5.28 -4.05 9.51
N VAL A 127 5.84 -4.98 8.75
CA VAL A 127 7.26 -5.00 8.42
C VAL A 127 7.47 -4.27 7.11
N LEU A 128 8.25 -3.19 7.15
CA LEU A 128 8.46 -2.28 6.03
C LEU A 128 9.59 -2.73 5.10
N ALA A 129 9.51 -2.34 3.83
CA ALA A 129 10.67 -2.36 2.96
C ALA A 129 11.77 -1.43 3.54
N PRO A 130 13.05 -1.85 3.57
CA PRO A 130 14.14 -1.03 4.09
C PRO A 130 14.19 0.38 3.49
N GLU A 131 13.97 0.49 2.19
CA GLU A 131 13.97 1.75 1.46
C GLU A 131 12.82 2.68 1.88
N ALA A 132 11.69 2.11 2.26
CA ALA A 132 10.57 2.88 2.80
C ALA A 132 10.89 3.44 4.20
N CYS A 133 11.57 2.66 5.04
CA CYS A 133 12.05 3.15 6.33
C CYS A 133 13.03 4.33 6.15
N ASP A 134 13.98 4.20 5.23
CA ASP A 134 14.96 5.25 4.95
C ASP A 134 14.29 6.53 4.44
N LEU A 135 13.27 6.42 3.60
CA LEU A 135 12.47 7.57 3.15
C LEU A 135 11.81 8.31 4.31
N LEU A 136 11.24 7.58 5.30
CA LEU A 136 10.61 8.23 6.46
C LEU A 136 11.61 9.07 7.25
N PHE A 137 12.85 8.60 7.42
CA PHE A 137 13.91 9.37 8.09
C PHE A 137 14.41 10.54 7.24
N SER A 138 14.50 10.39 5.92
CA SER A 138 14.81 11.50 5.01
C SER A 138 13.74 12.60 5.10
N MET A 139 12.46 12.22 5.16
CA MET A 139 11.35 13.16 5.35
C MET A 139 11.39 13.83 6.73
N LEU A 140 11.80 13.10 7.77
CA LEU A 140 11.92 13.63 9.11
C LEU A 140 12.98 14.73 9.19
N GLY A 141 14.16 14.48 8.64
CA GLY A 141 15.27 15.44 8.62
C GLY A 141 15.73 15.83 10.03
N ALA A 142 15.75 14.87 10.96
CA ALA A 142 16.15 15.12 12.35
C ALA A 142 17.67 15.22 12.46
N ALA A 143 18.13 16.18 13.27
CA ALA A 143 19.54 16.27 13.65
C ALA A 143 19.90 15.23 14.74
N PRO A 144 21.17 14.78 14.83
CA PRO A 144 21.62 13.94 15.93
C PRO A 144 21.23 14.52 17.31
N GLU A 145 21.09 13.66 18.31
CA GLU A 145 20.66 13.98 19.68
C GLU A 145 19.22 14.51 19.84
N ALA A 146 18.48 14.69 18.74
CA ALA A 146 17.08 15.11 18.82
C ALA A 146 16.21 13.95 19.36
N LYS A 147 15.17 14.32 20.11
CA LYS A 147 14.21 13.37 20.69
C LYS A 147 13.22 12.91 19.64
N VAL A 148 13.19 11.58 19.39
CA VAL A 148 12.25 10.97 18.45
C VAL A 148 11.37 9.93 19.16
N TRP A 149 10.09 9.96 18.84
CA TRP A 149 9.12 8.97 19.30
C TRP A 149 8.71 8.05 18.16
N ILE A 150 8.77 6.74 18.38
CA ILE A 150 8.45 5.70 17.39
C ILE A 150 7.49 4.68 18.04
N PRO A 151 6.18 5.00 18.12
CA PRO A 151 5.23 4.16 18.87
C PRO A 151 4.88 2.83 18.19
N PHE A 152 5.12 2.69 16.87
CA PHE A 152 4.72 1.51 16.10
C PHE A 152 5.91 0.93 15.34
N ASP A 153 6.76 0.19 16.03
CA ASP A 153 7.94 -0.44 15.44
C ASP A 153 8.13 -1.87 16.01
N PRO A 154 7.30 -2.81 15.56
CA PRO A 154 7.22 -4.14 16.18
C PRO A 154 8.49 -4.95 16.04
N VAL A 155 9.28 -4.75 14.99
CA VAL A 155 10.51 -5.50 14.73
C VAL A 155 11.79 -4.66 14.86
N GLY A 156 11.65 -3.39 15.23
CA GLY A 156 12.79 -2.50 15.48
C GLY A 156 13.44 -1.90 14.25
N GLN A 157 12.78 -1.89 13.08
CA GLN A 157 13.35 -1.33 11.84
C GLN A 157 13.60 0.18 11.92
N LEU A 158 12.63 0.91 12.44
CA LEU A 158 12.72 2.36 12.62
C LEU A 158 13.63 2.70 13.80
N THR A 159 13.56 1.92 14.88
CA THR A 159 14.42 2.04 16.05
C THR A 159 15.91 1.87 15.68
N ALA A 160 16.24 0.85 14.89
CA ALA A 160 17.62 0.64 14.41
C ALA A 160 18.17 1.86 13.66
N ARG A 161 17.35 2.48 12.81
CA ARG A 161 17.71 3.69 12.05
C ARG A 161 17.88 4.91 12.94
N ALA A 162 16.99 5.10 13.91
CA ALA A 162 17.10 6.18 14.86
C ALA A 162 18.40 6.09 15.66
N LEU A 163 18.74 4.90 16.16
CA LEU A 163 20.00 4.64 16.85
C LEU A 163 21.22 4.90 15.94
N LYS A 164 21.18 4.43 14.70
CA LYS A 164 22.25 4.64 13.73
C LYS A 164 22.49 6.12 13.41
N LEU A 165 21.45 6.95 13.50
CA LEU A 165 21.53 8.41 13.30
C LEU A 165 21.87 9.17 14.60
N GLY A 166 22.09 8.48 15.73
CA GLY A 166 22.36 9.12 17.01
C GLY A 166 21.18 9.89 17.57
N LEU A 167 19.94 9.50 17.23
CA LEU A 167 18.74 10.11 17.80
C LEU A 167 18.46 9.55 19.19
N ARG A 168 17.91 10.39 20.07
CA ARG A 168 17.42 9.97 21.38
C ARG A 168 16.01 9.42 21.25
N LEU A 169 15.89 8.12 21.51
CA LEU A 169 14.59 7.46 21.50
C LEU A 169 13.81 7.83 22.77
N GLU A 170 12.69 8.49 22.62
CA GLU A 170 11.65 8.51 23.66
C GLU A 170 10.82 7.23 23.46
N THR A 171 11.39 6.11 23.78
CA THR A 171 10.69 4.85 23.69
C THR A 171 9.83 4.66 24.91
N ALA A 172 8.65 4.46 24.59
CA ALA A 172 7.82 3.58 25.32
C ALA A 172 8.39 2.14 25.14
N GLY A 173 8.63 1.40 26.21
CA GLY A 173 9.03 -0.01 26.17
C GLY A 173 8.07 -0.88 25.36
N PRO A 174 8.33 -2.18 25.14
CA PRO A 174 7.33 -3.06 24.55
C PRO A 174 6.09 -3.02 25.44
N PRO A 175 4.90 -2.94 24.85
CA PRO A 175 3.70 -3.12 25.64
C PRO A 175 3.81 -4.44 26.40
N ALA A 176 3.19 -4.52 27.57
CA ALA A 176 3.17 -5.73 28.39
C ALA A 176 2.70 -6.99 27.63
N TRP A 177 2.04 -6.77 26.48
CA TRP A 177 1.58 -7.79 25.54
C TRP A 177 2.48 -8.01 24.32
N ALA A 178 3.67 -7.35 24.25
CA ALA A 178 4.60 -7.61 23.16
C ALA A 178 4.94 -9.10 23.12
N SER A 179 4.80 -9.70 21.93
CA SER A 179 5.13 -11.11 21.76
C SER A 179 6.63 -11.35 22.03
N ASP A 180 6.97 -12.58 22.42
CA ASP A 180 8.37 -13.00 22.60
C ASP A 180 9.24 -12.64 21.41
N PHE A 181 8.70 -12.77 20.19
CA PHE A 181 9.39 -12.39 18.96
C PHE A 181 9.78 -10.91 18.93
N GLN A 182 8.89 -10.02 19.35
CA GLN A 182 9.15 -8.57 19.36
C GLN A 182 10.16 -8.21 20.47
N GLN A 183 10.05 -8.84 21.62
CA GLN A 183 11.02 -8.64 22.72
C GLN A 183 12.42 -9.09 22.28
N LEU A 184 12.54 -10.22 21.58
CA LEU A 184 13.81 -10.69 21.03
C LEU A 184 14.37 -9.73 19.97
N CYS A 185 13.54 -9.19 19.07
CA CYS A 185 13.97 -8.17 18.10
C CYS A 185 14.57 -6.95 18.79
N ARG A 186 13.98 -6.49 19.90
CA ARG A 186 14.49 -5.37 20.69
C ARG A 186 15.78 -5.71 21.42
N ALA A 187 15.85 -6.90 21.99
CA ALA A 187 17.06 -7.38 22.66
C ALA A 187 18.26 -7.45 21.71
N VAL A 188 18.05 -7.83 20.45
CA VAL A 188 19.08 -7.77 19.41
C VAL A 188 19.60 -6.34 19.20
N LEU A 189 18.77 -5.32 19.34
CA LEU A 189 19.19 -3.92 19.26
C LEU A 189 19.89 -3.42 20.55
N GLY A 190 19.96 -4.24 21.59
CA GLY A 190 20.53 -3.87 22.88
C GLY A 190 19.55 -3.12 23.78
N ILE A 191 18.26 -3.24 23.53
CA ILE A 191 17.20 -2.66 24.35
C ILE A 191 16.66 -3.76 25.27
N PHE A 192 17.26 -3.86 26.46
CA PHE A 192 16.97 -4.92 27.43
C PHE A 192 16.02 -4.50 28.54
N GLU A 193 15.94 -3.21 28.81
CA GLU A 193 15.04 -2.72 29.84
C GLU A 193 13.59 -2.82 29.36
N ASP A 194 12.73 -3.32 30.23
CA ASP A 194 11.34 -2.91 30.31
C ASP A 194 11.34 -1.42 30.68
N SER A 195 11.73 -0.60 29.71
CA SER A 195 11.28 0.77 29.72
C SER A 195 9.77 0.62 29.71
N PRO A 196 9.07 0.88 30.84
CA PRO A 196 7.64 0.77 30.76
C PRO A 196 7.27 1.62 29.56
N LEU A 197 6.66 1.03 28.54
CA LEU A 197 5.68 1.73 27.80
C LEU A 197 4.72 2.08 28.90
N GLN A 198 5.13 3.08 29.60
CA GLN A 198 4.14 3.88 30.20
C GLN A 198 3.16 4.01 29.08
N SER A 199 2.04 3.37 29.26
CA SER A 199 0.87 3.52 28.46
C SER A 199 0.97 4.88 27.77
N LEU A 200 0.27 5.19 26.70
CA LEU A 200 0.16 6.58 26.22
C LEU A 200 -0.14 7.56 27.38
N ASP A 201 -0.19 7.06 28.57
CA ASP A 201 -0.02 7.68 29.87
C ASP A 201 1.41 8.18 30.00
N ALA A 202 1.70 9.31 29.27
CA ALA A 202 2.88 10.09 29.57
C ALA A 202 2.97 10.34 31.09
N PRO A 203 4.16 10.31 31.71
CA PRO A 203 4.32 10.56 33.13
C PRO A 203 3.58 11.85 33.47
N LYS A 204 2.72 11.78 34.46
CA LYS A 204 2.07 12.96 35.01
C LYS A 204 3.19 13.81 35.60
N GLY A 205 3.38 15.03 35.08
CA GLY A 205 4.22 16.01 35.72
C GLY A 205 3.74 16.25 37.15
N ALA A 206 4.56 16.90 37.99
CA ALA A 206 4.24 17.19 39.38
C ALA A 206 2.92 17.97 39.56
N ASP A 207 2.41 18.58 38.50
CA ASP A 207 1.13 19.32 38.41
C ASP A 207 -0.04 18.47 37.90
N GLY A 208 0.15 17.14 37.72
CA GLY A 208 -0.88 16.24 37.19
C GLY A 208 -1.17 16.40 35.69
N LYS A 209 -0.50 17.32 34.99
CA LYS A 209 -0.57 17.50 33.55
C LYS A 209 0.48 16.61 32.88
N ARG A 210 0.08 15.99 31.79
CA ARG A 210 0.95 15.10 31.01
C ARG A 210 1.74 15.95 29.99
N ASP A 211 2.95 16.34 30.35
CA ASP A 211 3.88 17.10 29.49
C ASP A 211 4.86 16.17 28.76
N PHE A 212 4.30 15.19 28.03
CA PHE A 212 5.13 14.43 27.11
C PHE A 212 5.18 15.16 25.76
N GLU A 213 6.29 15.83 25.49
CA GLU A 213 6.56 16.48 24.21
C GLU A 213 7.87 15.95 23.62
N VAL A 214 7.84 15.62 22.34
CA VAL A 214 9.00 15.16 21.57
C VAL A 214 9.29 16.10 20.42
N ASP A 215 10.52 16.16 19.95
CA ASP A 215 10.88 16.96 18.79
C ASP A 215 10.30 16.36 17.51
N TYR A 216 10.39 15.04 17.37
CA TYR A 216 10.03 14.32 16.16
C TYR A 216 9.22 13.06 16.46
N LEU A 217 8.40 12.67 15.47
CA LEU A 217 7.60 11.44 15.50
C LEU A 217 7.70 10.73 14.17
N ILE A 218 7.89 9.41 14.19
CA ILE A 218 7.59 8.52 13.06
C ILE A 218 6.57 7.50 13.53
N ALA A 219 5.43 7.43 12.86
CA ALA A 219 4.37 6.50 13.20
C ALA A 219 3.89 5.70 11.97
N VAL A 220 3.96 4.39 12.07
CA VAL A 220 3.49 3.43 11.07
C VAL A 220 2.46 2.52 11.74
N PRO A 221 1.26 3.01 12.04
CA PRO A 221 0.23 2.19 12.67
C PRO A 221 -0.21 1.05 11.74
N PRO A 222 -0.77 -0.04 12.28
CA PRO A 222 -1.41 -1.07 11.47
C PRO A 222 -2.45 -0.45 10.55
N MET A 223 -2.33 -0.67 9.24
CA MET A 223 -3.14 0.02 8.25
C MET A 223 -4.62 -0.30 8.38
N ASN A 224 -5.43 0.75 8.40
CA ASN A 224 -6.90 0.69 8.41
C ASN A 224 -7.47 -0.23 9.52
N ALA A 225 -6.69 -0.52 10.55
CA ALA A 225 -7.14 -1.31 11.68
C ALA A 225 -8.20 -0.53 12.48
N ARG A 226 -9.26 -1.22 12.89
CA ARG A 226 -10.21 -0.63 13.84
C ARG A 226 -9.54 -0.55 15.21
N ILE A 227 -9.60 0.61 15.80
CA ILE A 227 -9.27 0.79 17.21
C ILE A 227 -10.48 0.28 18.00
N GLN A 228 -10.52 -1.05 18.18
CA GLN A 228 -11.48 -1.67 19.07
C GLN A 228 -10.81 -1.89 20.42
N LEU A 229 -11.51 -1.55 21.47
CA LEU A 229 -11.16 -1.78 22.88
C LEU A 229 -10.86 -3.25 23.24
N GLN A 230 -11.10 -4.19 22.32
CA GLN A 230 -10.98 -5.63 22.54
C GLN A 230 -9.88 -6.33 21.75
N MET A 231 -9.18 -5.66 20.85
CA MET A 231 -8.06 -6.29 20.16
C MET A 231 -6.79 -6.03 20.96
N GLY A 232 -6.21 -7.08 21.54
CA GLY A 232 -5.00 -7.09 22.34
C GLY A 232 -3.71 -6.55 21.70
N TRP A 233 -3.83 -5.88 20.57
CA TRP A 233 -2.77 -5.20 19.84
C TRP A 233 -2.37 -3.87 20.46
N TYR A 234 -3.37 -3.15 20.95
CA TYR A 234 -3.28 -1.95 21.74
C TYR A 234 -4.40 -2.03 22.78
N ALA A 235 -4.43 -3.15 23.54
CA ALA A 235 -5.19 -3.23 24.77
C ALA A 235 -4.58 -2.16 25.69
N TRP A 236 -5.01 -0.98 25.48
CA TRP A 236 -4.88 0.10 26.40
C TRP A 236 -5.86 -0.26 27.50
N GLU A 237 -5.35 -1.05 28.42
CA GLU A 237 -6.04 -1.33 29.66
C GLU A 237 -6.27 0.03 30.32
N GLY A 238 -7.42 0.56 30.16
CA GLY A 238 -7.74 1.88 30.65
C GLY A 238 -8.87 2.53 29.87
N ASP A 239 -9.63 1.71 29.19
CA ASP A 239 -11.00 1.94 28.82
C ASP A 239 -11.39 3.30 28.26
N ASP A 240 -12.49 3.82 28.74
CA ASP A 240 -13.12 5.08 28.40
C ASP A 240 -12.19 6.30 28.52
N GLU A 241 -11.11 6.22 29.31
CA GLU A 241 -10.19 7.32 29.54
C GLU A 241 -9.33 7.64 28.31
N VAL A 242 -8.87 6.64 27.55
CA VAL A 242 -8.07 6.88 26.32
C VAL A 242 -8.94 7.40 25.19
N LEU A 243 -10.16 6.89 25.06
CA LEU A 243 -11.14 7.45 24.12
C LEU A 243 -11.57 8.86 24.54
N SER A 244 -11.75 9.10 25.83
CA SER A 244 -12.06 10.44 26.34
C SER A 244 -10.91 11.39 26.18
N GLN A 245 -9.67 10.94 26.36
CA GLN A 245 -8.47 11.75 26.15
C GLN A 245 -8.21 12.02 24.67
N SER A 246 -8.38 11.04 23.79
CA SER A 246 -8.30 11.29 22.35
C SER A 246 -9.41 12.21 21.88
N ARG A 247 -10.62 12.13 22.44
CA ARG A 247 -11.70 13.09 22.20
C ARG A 247 -11.36 14.49 22.74
N ALA A 248 -10.84 14.58 23.95
CA ALA A 248 -10.42 15.84 24.55
C ALA A 248 -9.24 16.47 23.78
N LEU A 249 -8.31 15.66 23.26
CA LEU A 249 -7.21 16.10 22.44
C LEU A 249 -7.70 16.61 21.08
N VAL A 250 -8.61 15.87 20.44
CA VAL A 250 -9.27 16.27 19.20
C VAL A 250 -10.03 17.57 19.37
N GLN A 251 -10.70 17.78 20.52
CA GLN A 251 -11.36 19.05 20.86
C GLN A 251 -10.38 20.21 21.04
N ARG A 252 -9.24 19.98 21.70
CA ARG A 252 -8.21 21.02 21.90
C ARG A 252 -7.59 21.51 20.60
N VAL A 253 -7.53 20.69 19.57
CA VAL A 253 -7.04 21.08 18.23
C VAL A 253 -8.13 21.59 17.31
N GLY A 254 -9.35 21.81 17.81
CA GLY A 254 -10.44 22.41 17.04
C GLY A 254 -11.12 21.47 16.04
N PHE A 255 -10.98 20.16 16.21
CA PHE A 255 -11.73 19.20 15.38
C PHE A 255 -13.21 19.14 15.78
N PRO A 256 -14.12 18.91 14.81
CA PRO A 256 -15.53 18.74 15.09
C PRO A 256 -15.80 17.57 16.04
N MET A 257 -16.59 17.78 17.08
CA MET A 257 -16.90 16.78 18.13
C MET A 257 -17.54 15.48 17.61
N HIS A 258 -18.07 15.49 16.39
CA HIS A 258 -18.74 14.34 15.77
C HIS A 258 -17.79 13.42 14.96
N LEU A 259 -16.49 13.71 14.92
CA LEU A 259 -15.51 12.83 14.29
C LEU A 259 -15.29 11.59 15.15
N ARG A 260 -15.63 10.44 14.58
CA ARG A 260 -15.26 9.14 15.15
C ARG A 260 -13.92 8.73 14.55
N LEU A 261 -12.87 8.78 15.34
CA LEU A 261 -11.53 8.36 14.93
C LEU A 261 -11.32 6.91 15.36
N ASP A 262 -12.06 6.00 14.76
CA ASP A 262 -12.08 4.56 15.08
C ASP A 262 -11.12 3.72 14.21
N ARG A 263 -10.37 4.39 13.33
CA ARG A 263 -9.33 3.78 12.50
C ARG A 263 -7.96 4.29 12.88
N SER A 264 -6.98 3.40 12.89
CA SER A 264 -5.58 3.72 13.20
C SER A 264 -5.02 4.84 12.32
N ASP A 265 -5.33 4.83 11.03
CA ASP A 265 -4.86 5.83 10.07
C ASP A 265 -5.41 7.23 10.34
N THR A 266 -6.62 7.34 10.85
CA THR A 266 -7.25 8.64 11.18
C THR A 266 -6.91 9.08 12.60
N TRP A 267 -6.86 8.13 13.52
CA TRP A 267 -6.57 8.38 14.92
C TRP A 267 -5.13 8.82 15.16
N ALA A 268 -4.15 8.12 14.58
CA ALA A 268 -2.73 8.39 14.87
C ALA A 268 -2.31 9.83 14.54
N PRO A 269 -2.59 10.40 13.35
CA PRO A 269 -2.27 11.81 13.09
C PRO A 269 -2.98 12.77 14.03
N ALA A 270 -4.25 12.51 14.36
CA ALA A 270 -5.02 13.39 15.22
C ALA A 270 -4.56 13.35 16.69
N ALA A 271 -4.25 12.18 17.20
CA ALA A 271 -3.91 11.97 18.61
C ALA A 271 -2.42 12.22 18.93
N LEU A 272 -1.52 11.90 18.01
CA LEU A 272 -0.08 11.93 18.28
C LEU A 272 0.59 13.24 17.87
N TRP A 273 0.16 13.86 16.78
CA TRP A 273 0.73 15.12 16.30
C TRP A 273 0.76 16.26 17.33
N PRO A 274 -0.28 16.49 18.14
CA PRO A 274 -0.25 17.58 19.12
C PRO A 274 0.93 17.55 20.10
N ARG A 275 1.52 16.36 20.31
CA ARG A 275 2.66 16.14 21.21
C ARG A 275 4.02 16.39 20.56
N VAL A 276 4.05 16.76 19.29
CA VAL A 276 5.26 16.95 18.52
C VAL A 276 5.62 18.43 18.39
N ARG A 277 6.85 18.77 18.74
CA ARG A 277 7.35 20.14 18.70
C ARG A 277 7.78 20.60 17.31
N ARG A 278 8.29 19.70 16.47
CA ARG A 278 8.88 20.07 15.17
C ARG A 278 8.19 19.39 14.00
N LYS A 279 8.34 18.10 13.84
CA LYS A 279 7.85 17.38 12.66
C LYS A 279 7.40 15.96 12.99
N ALA A 280 6.33 15.53 12.36
CA ALA A 280 5.84 14.15 12.41
C ALA A 280 5.68 13.57 11.01
N VAL A 281 6.04 12.30 10.86
CA VAL A 281 5.88 11.53 9.63
C VAL A 281 4.99 10.33 9.93
N PHE A 282 3.84 10.26 9.26
CA PHE A 282 2.90 9.15 9.38
C PHE A 282 2.84 8.38 8.08
N MET A 283 2.89 7.07 8.15
CA MET A 283 2.54 6.20 7.04
C MET A 283 1.19 5.57 7.30
N ALA A 284 0.25 5.73 6.38
CA ALA A 284 -1.15 5.32 6.51
C ALA A 284 -1.62 4.62 5.24
N ALA A 285 -2.77 3.95 5.27
CA ALA A 285 -3.41 3.44 4.08
C ALA A 285 -3.77 4.60 3.13
N GLN A 286 -3.61 4.39 1.83
CA GLN A 286 -3.87 5.44 0.85
C GLN A 286 -5.32 5.94 0.86
N SER A 287 -6.26 5.13 1.39
CA SER A 287 -7.66 5.53 1.56
C SER A 287 -7.84 6.82 2.38
N ILE A 288 -6.92 7.13 3.30
CA ILE A 288 -7.00 8.39 4.06
C ILE A 288 -7.00 9.62 3.15
N LEU A 289 -6.42 9.52 1.95
CA LEU A 289 -6.30 10.64 1.01
C LEU A 289 -7.61 10.95 0.29
N PHE A 290 -8.49 9.95 0.08
CA PHE A 290 -9.64 10.10 -0.80
C PHE A 290 -10.95 9.48 -0.28
N ALA A 291 -10.92 8.57 0.71
CA ALA A 291 -12.14 7.92 1.18
C ALA A 291 -13.15 8.95 1.69
N ARG A 292 -14.43 8.67 1.47
CA ARG A 292 -15.55 9.47 1.97
C ARG A 292 -15.85 9.13 3.45
N GLY A 293 -16.68 9.91 4.09
CA GLY A 293 -17.10 9.67 5.47
C GLY A 293 -16.18 10.32 6.49
N GLN A 294 -15.64 9.58 7.44
CA GLN A 294 -14.81 10.12 8.53
C GLN A 294 -13.47 10.67 8.03
N GLU A 295 -12.86 9.96 7.08
CA GLU A 295 -11.60 10.38 6.45
C GLU A 295 -11.77 11.73 5.71
N GLN A 296 -12.86 11.90 4.98
CA GLN A 296 -13.17 13.17 4.32
C GLN A 296 -13.34 14.31 5.34
N ARG A 297 -14.12 14.10 6.39
CA ARG A 297 -14.33 15.11 7.45
C ARG A 297 -13.02 15.49 8.15
N LEU A 298 -12.13 14.51 8.36
CA LEU A 298 -10.81 14.76 8.93
C LEU A 298 -9.96 15.64 8.00
N ARG A 299 -9.92 15.35 6.70
CA ARG A 299 -9.21 16.16 5.71
C ARG A 299 -9.79 17.56 5.60
N GLU A 300 -11.12 17.68 5.58
CA GLU A 300 -11.80 19.00 5.61
C GLU A 300 -11.43 19.80 6.86
N ALA A 301 -11.38 19.13 8.03
CA ALA A 301 -10.96 19.79 9.27
C ALA A 301 -9.50 20.25 9.17
N TRP A 302 -8.58 19.44 8.63
CA TRP A 302 -7.18 19.85 8.45
C TRP A 302 -7.05 21.06 7.51
N VAL A 303 -7.71 21.03 6.36
CA VAL A 303 -7.61 22.09 5.36
C VAL A 303 -8.27 23.39 5.85
N ARG A 304 -9.48 23.32 6.42
CA ARG A 304 -10.24 24.50 6.89
C ARG A 304 -9.59 25.18 8.10
N SER A 305 -9.01 24.40 9.01
CA SER A 305 -8.34 24.94 10.19
C SER A 305 -6.91 25.44 9.91
N GLY A 306 -6.41 25.29 8.69
CA GLY A 306 -5.02 25.59 8.38
C GLY A 306 -4.03 24.69 9.13
N TYR A 307 -4.39 23.45 9.35
CA TYR A 307 -3.57 22.48 10.06
C TYR A 307 -2.21 22.30 9.36
N PRO A 308 -1.11 22.16 10.09
CA PRO A 308 0.24 22.23 9.52
C PRO A 308 0.66 20.94 8.79
N LEU A 309 -0.20 20.41 7.94
CA LEU A 309 0.12 19.36 6.98
C LEU A 309 1.02 19.95 5.88
N ALA A 310 2.25 19.49 5.80
CA ALA A 310 3.29 20.05 4.93
C ALA A 310 3.48 19.24 3.63
N THR A 311 3.39 17.91 3.70
CA THR A 311 3.64 17.05 2.55
C THR A 311 2.73 15.83 2.56
N VAL A 312 2.28 15.43 1.36
CA VAL A 312 1.54 14.19 1.13
C VAL A 312 2.21 13.45 -0.03
N LEU A 313 2.57 12.18 0.21
CA LEU A 313 3.14 11.30 -0.81
C LEU A 313 2.22 10.09 -1.03
N SER A 314 2.01 9.71 -2.27
CA SER A 314 1.51 8.37 -2.64
C SER A 314 2.71 7.48 -2.95
N LEU A 315 2.81 6.33 -2.28
CA LEU A 315 3.90 5.37 -2.51
C LEU A 315 3.40 4.19 -3.35
N PRO A 316 4.31 3.45 -4.00
CA PRO A 316 3.94 2.22 -4.68
C PRO A 316 3.45 1.16 -3.71
N GLY A 317 2.71 0.17 -4.22
CA GLY A 317 2.31 -0.99 -3.43
C GLY A 317 3.50 -1.88 -3.03
N ARG A 318 3.24 -2.81 -2.10
CA ARG A 318 4.23 -3.76 -1.59
C ARG A 318 5.36 -3.14 -0.74
N MET A 319 5.07 -2.02 -0.09
CA MET A 319 5.98 -1.44 0.90
C MET A 319 5.94 -2.19 2.25
N PHE A 320 5.01 -3.13 2.40
CA PHE A 320 4.86 -4.02 3.57
C PHE A 320 5.12 -5.46 3.19
N ALA A 321 5.71 -6.23 4.11
CA ALA A 321 6.05 -7.63 3.87
C ALA A 321 4.82 -8.49 3.58
N ASN A 322 3.71 -8.21 4.21
CA ASN A 322 2.47 -8.99 4.20
C ASN A 322 1.33 -8.34 3.39
N SER A 323 1.55 -7.15 2.80
CA SER A 323 0.49 -6.43 2.08
C SER A 323 0.95 -5.89 0.74
N SER A 324 0.07 -5.99 -0.25
CA SER A 324 0.23 -5.33 -1.56
C SER A 324 -0.38 -3.92 -1.59
N VAL A 325 -1.02 -3.49 -0.50
CA VAL A 325 -1.64 -2.17 -0.40
C VAL A 325 -0.58 -1.09 -0.53
N ALA A 326 -0.87 -0.08 -1.34
CA ALA A 326 -0.03 1.10 -1.45
C ALA A 326 -0.29 2.04 -0.27
N PRO A 327 0.75 2.47 0.43
CA PRO A 327 0.61 3.45 1.49
C PRO A 327 0.68 4.89 1.00
N ALA A 328 0.23 5.80 1.86
CA ALA A 328 0.50 7.22 1.78
C ALA A 328 1.43 7.64 2.93
N VAL A 329 2.21 8.69 2.70
CA VAL A 329 2.98 9.35 3.76
C VAL A 329 2.42 10.76 3.96
N LEU A 330 2.12 11.08 5.21
CA LEU A 330 1.65 12.38 5.66
C LEU A 330 2.73 13.02 6.54
N VAL A 331 3.18 14.21 6.19
CA VAL A 331 4.18 14.94 6.98
C VAL A 331 3.55 16.19 7.57
N PHE A 332 3.54 16.28 8.88
CA PHE A 332 3.13 17.46 9.62
C PHE A 332 4.38 18.20 10.10
N SER A 333 4.40 19.53 9.97
CA SER A 333 5.54 20.35 10.37
C SER A 333 5.07 21.66 11.01
N ARG A 334 5.61 22.00 12.19
CA ARG A 334 5.33 23.30 12.84
C ARG A 334 5.81 24.50 12.02
N GLN A 335 6.73 24.27 11.09
CA GLN A 335 7.22 25.30 10.16
C GLN A 335 6.33 25.48 8.93
N ALA A 336 5.37 24.57 8.69
CA ALA A 336 4.45 24.69 7.57
C ALA A 336 3.52 25.91 7.76
N SER A 337 3.35 26.68 6.68
CA SER A 337 2.50 27.88 6.71
C SER A 337 1.00 27.58 6.82
N GLY A 338 0.58 26.33 6.67
CA GLY A 338 -0.82 25.90 6.62
C GLY A 338 -1.60 26.44 5.40
N ARG A 339 -0.91 26.92 4.36
CA ARG A 339 -1.52 27.48 3.15
C ARG A 339 -1.19 26.74 1.87
N ARG A 340 -0.11 26.00 1.87
CA ARG A 340 0.35 25.18 0.74
C ARG A 340 0.77 23.80 1.21
N LEU A 341 0.50 22.82 0.38
CA LEU A 341 0.78 21.42 0.62
C LEU A 341 1.63 20.88 -0.53
N ARG A 342 2.80 20.34 -0.22
CA ARG A 342 3.63 19.64 -1.19
C ARG A 342 3.05 18.25 -1.43
N MET A 343 2.73 17.95 -2.67
CA MET A 343 2.19 16.65 -3.09
C MET A 343 3.12 15.94 -4.05
N ALA A 344 3.30 14.64 -3.88
CA ALA A 344 4.04 13.83 -4.84
C ALA A 344 3.39 12.46 -5.05
N ASP A 345 3.36 12.03 -6.31
CA ASP A 345 2.99 10.67 -6.69
C ASP A 345 4.24 9.87 -7.07
N LEU A 346 4.55 8.89 -6.25
CA LEU A 346 5.73 8.05 -6.36
C LEU A 346 5.39 6.62 -6.78
N GLY A 347 4.15 6.36 -7.23
CA GLY A 347 3.63 5.03 -7.55
C GLY A 347 4.45 4.27 -8.59
N GLU A 348 5.12 4.95 -9.52
CA GLU A 348 5.96 4.33 -10.55
C GLU A 348 7.44 4.18 -10.16
N PHE A 349 7.88 4.77 -9.03
CA PHE A 349 9.28 4.76 -8.59
C PHE A 349 9.64 3.44 -7.93
N THR A 350 9.78 2.39 -8.72
CA THR A 350 10.10 1.04 -8.24
C THR A 350 11.25 0.43 -9.01
N VAL A 351 12.08 -0.34 -8.30
CA VAL A 351 13.13 -1.18 -8.86
C VAL A 351 12.84 -2.66 -8.59
N ARG A 352 13.31 -3.54 -9.47
CA ARG A 352 13.17 -4.99 -9.29
C ARG A 352 14.20 -5.49 -8.27
N THR A 353 13.74 -6.26 -7.29
CA THR A 353 14.61 -6.95 -6.34
C THR A 353 14.80 -8.41 -6.76
N GLY A 354 16.04 -8.81 -7.05
CA GLY A 354 16.38 -10.15 -7.54
C GLY A 354 16.86 -11.15 -6.49
N HIS A 355 16.69 -10.90 -5.18
CA HIS A 355 17.30 -11.73 -4.13
C HIS A 355 16.26 -12.34 -3.19
N GLY A 356 16.48 -13.60 -2.83
CA GLY A 356 15.77 -14.25 -1.74
C GLY A 356 14.41 -14.88 -2.08
N GLY A 357 14.19 -15.34 -3.32
CA GLY A 357 12.94 -16.04 -3.70
C GLY A 357 11.71 -15.12 -3.78
N ARG A 358 11.88 -13.82 -3.58
CA ARG A 358 10.90 -12.79 -3.84
C ARG A 358 11.29 -12.05 -5.12
N GLN A 359 10.76 -12.46 -6.25
CA GLN A 359 10.67 -11.60 -7.42
C GLN A 359 9.68 -10.50 -7.07
N GLY A 360 10.16 -9.35 -6.62
CA GLY A 360 9.34 -8.23 -6.20
C GLY A 360 9.90 -6.90 -6.71
N LYS A 361 9.09 -5.88 -6.59
CA LYS A 361 9.52 -4.50 -6.76
C LYS A 361 9.63 -3.87 -5.37
N THR A 362 10.68 -3.10 -5.13
CA THR A 362 10.82 -2.21 -3.98
C THR A 362 10.89 -0.76 -4.41
N LEU A 363 10.93 0.18 -3.46
CA LEU A 363 11.04 1.61 -3.75
C LEU A 363 12.41 1.93 -4.37
N ASP A 364 12.41 2.71 -5.45
CA ASP A 364 13.62 3.34 -6.02
C ASP A 364 13.97 4.58 -5.17
N LEU A 365 14.61 4.34 -4.04
CA LEU A 365 14.85 5.37 -3.04
C LEU A 365 15.73 6.51 -3.59
N GLU A 366 16.77 6.21 -4.36
CA GLU A 366 17.68 7.22 -4.91
C GLU A 366 16.91 8.20 -5.79
N ARG A 367 16.12 7.68 -6.69
CA ARG A 367 15.27 8.48 -7.58
C ARG A 367 14.20 9.26 -6.81
N VAL A 368 13.61 8.65 -5.80
CA VAL A 368 12.62 9.31 -4.92
C VAL A 368 13.24 10.49 -4.18
N LEU A 369 14.41 10.30 -3.57
CA LEU A 369 15.08 11.37 -2.84
C LEU A 369 15.48 12.52 -3.78
N ALA A 370 15.96 12.21 -4.99
CA ALA A 370 16.29 13.21 -6.00
C ALA A 370 15.07 14.03 -6.43
N VAL A 371 13.93 13.39 -6.70
CA VAL A 371 12.67 14.06 -7.10
C VAL A 371 12.09 14.90 -5.96
N LEU A 372 12.22 14.44 -4.73
CA LEU A 372 11.75 15.16 -3.55
C LEU A 372 12.76 16.23 -3.06
N ASP A 373 13.95 16.30 -3.66
CA ASP A 373 15.04 17.15 -3.19
C ASP A 373 15.32 16.94 -1.68
N LEU A 374 15.47 15.68 -1.30
CA LEU A 374 15.73 15.29 0.08
C LEU A 374 17.13 14.72 0.23
N PRO A 375 17.80 14.99 1.37
CA PRO A 375 19.07 14.36 1.68
C PRO A 375 18.87 12.88 2.01
N ASP A 376 19.87 12.07 1.69
CA ASP A 376 19.97 10.71 2.18
C ASP A 376 20.75 10.68 3.50
N PRO A 377 20.09 10.51 4.66
CA PRO A 377 20.77 10.52 5.96
C PRO A 377 21.68 9.31 6.15
N PHE A 378 21.58 8.28 5.30
CA PHE A 378 22.39 7.06 5.34
C PHE A 378 23.43 7.00 4.22
N ALA A 379 23.64 8.08 3.45
CA ALA A 379 24.54 8.11 2.30
C ALA A 379 25.97 7.68 2.63
N SER A 380 26.50 8.05 3.79
CA SER A 380 27.86 7.68 4.23
C SER A 380 27.99 6.18 4.44
N ALA A 381 26.99 5.56 5.08
CA ALA A 381 26.96 4.13 5.33
C ALA A 381 26.84 3.32 4.03
N ARG A 382 26.02 3.80 3.08
CA ARG A 382 25.85 3.14 1.77
C ARG A 382 27.12 3.23 0.92
N ARG A 383 27.83 4.35 0.93
CA ARG A 383 29.11 4.51 0.17
C ARG A 383 30.20 3.56 0.63
N LEU A 384 30.25 3.23 1.91
CA LEU A 384 31.19 2.25 2.45
C LEU A 384 30.87 0.83 1.98
N GLU A 385 29.58 0.53 1.78
CA GLU A 385 29.11 -0.76 1.29
C GLU A 385 29.26 -0.90 -0.23
N ASP A 386 29.03 0.19 -0.99
CA ASP A 386 29.11 0.22 -2.47
C ASP A 386 30.57 0.27 -2.99
N SER A 387 31.54 0.59 -2.15
CA SER A 387 32.97 0.55 -2.57
C SER A 387 33.43 -0.85 -3.00
N HIS A 388 32.65 -1.88 -2.71
CA HIS A 388 32.87 -3.26 -3.15
C HIS A 388 32.06 -3.65 -4.41
N MET A 389 31.19 -2.78 -4.90
CA MET A 389 30.44 -2.96 -6.15
C MET A 389 30.65 -1.75 -7.05
N GLY A 390 31.19 -1.96 -8.24
CA GLY A 390 31.60 -0.91 -9.18
C GLY A 390 30.58 0.22 -9.34
N ALA A 391 31.10 1.42 -9.47
CA ALA A 391 30.35 2.66 -9.55
C ALA A 391 29.25 2.61 -10.62
N ILE A 392 28.01 2.75 -10.21
CA ILE A 392 26.87 2.98 -11.11
C ILE A 392 26.83 4.48 -11.40
N ASP A 393 26.81 4.83 -12.69
CA ASP A 393 26.70 6.20 -13.18
C ASP A 393 25.54 6.94 -12.52
N ARG A 394 25.86 8.02 -11.81
CA ARG A 394 24.87 8.88 -11.17
C ARG A 394 24.21 9.77 -12.21
N TYR A 395 22.99 9.44 -12.56
CA TYR A 395 22.16 10.36 -13.32
C TYR A 395 21.83 11.59 -12.45
N SER A 396 22.22 12.77 -12.91
CA SER A 396 21.73 14.04 -12.39
C SER A 396 20.26 14.19 -12.79
N ILE A 397 19.36 13.70 -11.94
CA ILE A 397 17.92 13.85 -12.14
C ILE A 397 17.55 15.22 -11.58
N LYS A 398 17.21 16.18 -12.44
CA LYS A 398 16.55 17.41 -12.04
C LYS A 398 15.19 17.06 -11.44
N ALA A 399 14.81 17.78 -10.37
CA ALA A 399 13.47 17.67 -9.78
C ALA A 399 12.41 17.78 -10.89
N ASP A 400 11.75 16.65 -11.20
CA ASP A 400 10.78 16.59 -12.28
C ASP A 400 9.44 17.11 -11.78
N SER A 401 9.04 18.30 -12.24
CA SER A 401 7.77 18.96 -11.88
C SER A 401 6.52 18.12 -12.19
N LYS A 402 6.69 17.05 -12.96
CA LYS A 402 5.62 16.10 -13.31
C LYS A 402 5.16 15.25 -12.12
N HIS A 403 6.02 14.98 -11.16
CA HIS A 403 5.76 14.09 -10.02
C HIS A 403 5.57 14.83 -8.69
N VAL A 404 5.92 16.09 -8.62
CA VAL A 404 5.84 16.92 -7.41
C VAL A 404 5.21 18.26 -7.73
N ARG A 405 4.24 18.67 -6.91
CA ARG A 405 3.59 19.99 -7.02
C ARG A 405 3.26 20.56 -5.65
N GLU A 406 3.34 21.88 -5.53
CA GLU A 406 2.78 22.65 -4.42
C GLU A 406 1.33 23.03 -4.72
N VAL A 407 0.41 22.58 -3.89
CA VAL A 407 -1.04 22.80 -4.02
C VAL A 407 -1.49 23.77 -2.91
N SER A 408 -2.27 24.78 -3.26
CA SER A 408 -2.84 25.69 -2.27
C SER A 408 -4.03 25.05 -1.54
N PHE A 409 -4.29 25.49 -0.31
CA PHE A 409 -5.48 25.02 0.42
C PHE A 409 -6.80 25.44 -0.26
N GLY A 410 -6.79 26.54 -1.06
CA GLY A 410 -7.92 26.89 -1.91
C GLY A 410 -8.23 25.82 -2.94
N GLU A 411 -7.21 25.34 -3.70
CA GLU A 411 -7.37 24.24 -4.67
C GLU A 411 -7.84 22.94 -3.99
N LEU A 412 -7.44 22.69 -2.74
CA LEU A 412 -7.90 21.52 -1.98
C LEU A 412 -9.37 21.64 -1.61
N LEU A 413 -9.83 22.82 -1.22
CA LEU A 413 -11.24 23.05 -0.91
C LEU A 413 -12.12 22.90 -2.15
N ASP A 414 -11.68 23.41 -3.29
CA ASP A 414 -12.37 23.24 -4.59
C ASP A 414 -12.41 21.76 -5.02
N GLY A 415 -11.40 20.98 -4.63
CA GLY A 415 -11.28 19.53 -4.86
C GLY A 415 -11.91 18.65 -3.76
N GLU A 416 -12.87 19.15 -2.96
CA GLU A 416 -13.52 18.42 -1.86
C GLU A 416 -12.55 17.89 -0.80
N CYS A 417 -11.45 18.58 -0.59
CA CYS A 417 -10.37 18.19 0.32
C CYS A 417 -9.81 16.78 0.04
N ASN A 418 -9.86 16.33 -1.23
CA ASN A 418 -9.17 15.12 -1.66
C ASN A 418 -7.66 15.41 -1.66
N LEU A 419 -6.87 14.59 -0.96
CA LEU A 419 -5.42 14.76 -0.84
C LEU A 419 -4.64 13.82 -1.78
N GLN A 420 -5.28 13.19 -2.75
CA GLN A 420 -4.61 12.29 -3.67
C GLN A 420 -3.73 13.08 -4.66
N PRO A 421 -2.39 12.88 -4.66
CA PRO A 421 -1.47 13.69 -5.47
C PRO A 421 -1.77 13.67 -6.96
N SER A 422 -2.13 12.52 -7.52
CA SER A 422 -2.43 12.37 -8.96
C SER A 422 -3.46 13.36 -9.50
N ARG A 423 -4.39 13.83 -8.64
CA ARG A 423 -5.39 14.84 -9.04
C ARG A 423 -4.80 16.22 -9.32
N TYR A 424 -3.67 16.53 -8.71
CA TYR A 424 -3.09 17.89 -8.72
C TYR A 424 -1.81 17.99 -9.54
N LEU A 425 -1.18 16.87 -9.86
CA LEU A 425 0.09 16.85 -10.60
C LEU A 425 -0.07 17.17 -12.09
N GLN A 426 -1.25 16.89 -12.64
CA GLN A 426 -1.54 17.27 -14.02
C GLN A 426 -1.98 18.73 -14.08
N PRO A 427 -1.54 19.50 -15.09
CA PRO A 427 -2.04 20.87 -15.27
C PRO A 427 -3.56 20.83 -15.45
N PRO A 428 -4.32 21.77 -14.89
CA PRO A 428 -5.76 21.78 -15.04
C PRO A 428 -6.14 21.85 -16.52
N LEU A 429 -6.92 20.87 -16.98
CA LEU A 429 -7.42 20.86 -18.35
C LEU A 429 -8.36 22.06 -18.52
N LYS A 430 -8.02 22.98 -19.40
CA LYS A 430 -8.92 24.07 -19.78
C LYS A 430 -10.02 23.49 -20.68
N LEU A 431 -11.09 23.11 -20.05
CA LEU A 431 -12.28 22.65 -20.77
C LEU A 431 -12.98 23.88 -21.37
N THR A 432 -13.08 23.93 -22.69
CA THR A 432 -13.75 25.00 -23.44
C THR A 432 -15.05 24.48 -24.06
N GLY A 433 -15.98 25.39 -24.41
CA GLY A 433 -17.26 25.07 -25.03
C GLY A 433 -18.35 24.61 -24.06
N ASP A 434 -19.55 24.39 -24.58
CA ASP A 434 -20.69 23.88 -23.82
C ASP A 434 -20.48 22.44 -23.42
N ARG A 435 -20.70 22.14 -22.15
CA ARG A 435 -20.45 20.82 -21.56
C ARG A 435 -21.57 20.40 -20.64
N LEU A 436 -21.78 19.10 -20.57
CA LEU A 436 -22.69 18.48 -19.59
C LEU A 436 -21.95 17.44 -18.79
N ARG A 437 -22.39 17.22 -17.56
CA ARG A 437 -21.89 16.11 -16.75
C ARG A 437 -22.32 14.78 -17.39
N LEU A 438 -21.48 13.77 -17.28
CA LEU A 438 -21.81 12.44 -17.77
C LEU A 438 -23.13 11.94 -17.15
N ARG A 439 -23.41 12.25 -15.88
CA ARG A 439 -24.67 11.94 -15.18
C ARG A 439 -25.92 12.49 -15.90
N ASP A 440 -25.81 13.61 -16.57
CA ASP A 440 -26.93 14.26 -17.27
C ASP A 440 -27.22 13.64 -18.64
N LEU A 441 -26.32 12.78 -19.13
CA LEU A 441 -26.34 12.18 -20.46
C LEU A 441 -26.64 10.67 -20.47
N VAL A 442 -26.36 9.97 -19.35
CA VAL A 442 -26.46 8.50 -19.31
C VAL A 442 -27.14 7.97 -18.04
N ASP A 443 -27.72 6.79 -18.16
CA ASP A 443 -28.08 5.94 -17.04
C ASP A 443 -27.00 4.90 -16.80
N VAL A 444 -26.69 4.61 -15.53
CA VAL A 444 -25.66 3.65 -15.15
C VAL A 444 -26.28 2.31 -14.85
N ILE A 445 -25.91 1.31 -15.64
CA ILE A 445 -26.30 -0.09 -15.45
C ILE A 445 -25.15 -0.80 -14.73
N ARG A 446 -25.42 -1.34 -13.55
CA ARG A 446 -24.40 -2.03 -12.74
C ARG A 446 -24.47 -3.53 -12.98
N ALA A 447 -23.32 -4.20 -12.76
CA ALA A 447 -23.25 -5.65 -12.80
C ALA A 447 -24.25 -6.28 -11.81
N PRO A 448 -25.02 -7.29 -12.24
CA PRO A 448 -25.89 -8.02 -11.34
C PRO A 448 -25.08 -8.87 -10.36
N VAL A 449 -25.65 -9.15 -9.20
CA VAL A 449 -25.06 -10.09 -8.24
C VAL A 449 -25.41 -11.51 -8.71
N PRO A 450 -24.41 -12.37 -8.97
CA PRO A 450 -24.68 -13.78 -9.30
C PRO A 450 -25.46 -14.50 -8.18
N THR A 451 -26.27 -15.48 -8.57
CA THR A 451 -27.02 -16.31 -7.63
C THR A 451 -26.64 -17.78 -7.79
N THR A 452 -26.69 -18.51 -6.71
CA THR A 452 -26.58 -19.98 -6.70
C THR A 452 -27.96 -20.66 -6.68
N ASP A 453 -29.03 -19.88 -6.74
CA ASP A 453 -30.40 -20.40 -6.71
C ASP A 453 -30.70 -21.26 -7.95
N LEU A 454 -31.43 -22.36 -7.77
CA LEU A 454 -31.83 -23.28 -8.84
C LEU A 454 -32.74 -22.64 -9.91
N TYR A 455 -33.34 -21.50 -9.61
CA TYR A 455 -34.24 -20.74 -10.52
C TYR A 455 -33.53 -19.55 -11.17
N GLY A 456 -32.20 -19.51 -11.16
CA GLY A 456 -31.43 -18.48 -11.83
C GLY A 456 -31.50 -18.63 -13.35
N VAL A 457 -31.57 -17.49 -14.05
CA VAL A 457 -31.48 -17.41 -15.50
C VAL A 457 -30.02 -17.24 -15.90
N GLU A 458 -29.56 -18.01 -16.89
CA GLU A 458 -28.20 -17.91 -17.40
C GLU A 458 -28.03 -16.66 -18.28
N ALA A 459 -26.98 -15.91 -18.05
CA ALA A 459 -26.54 -14.78 -18.86
C ALA A 459 -25.02 -14.89 -19.13
N ILE A 460 -24.53 -14.11 -20.07
CA ILE A 460 -23.10 -14.03 -20.41
C ILE A 460 -22.54 -12.69 -19.93
N GLU A 461 -21.43 -12.74 -19.19
CA GLU A 461 -20.72 -11.53 -18.77
C GLU A 461 -19.87 -10.95 -19.89
N VAL A 462 -20.03 -9.65 -20.15
CA VAL A 462 -19.11 -8.81 -20.93
C VAL A 462 -18.10 -8.21 -19.96
N GLY A 463 -16.83 -8.53 -20.13
CA GLY A 463 -15.74 -8.08 -19.27
C GLY A 463 -14.61 -7.40 -20.04
N ILE A 464 -13.52 -7.09 -19.36
CA ILE A 464 -12.38 -6.34 -19.92
C ILE A 464 -11.84 -6.91 -21.25
N PRO A 465 -11.77 -8.23 -21.49
CA PRO A 465 -11.26 -8.77 -22.74
C PRO A 465 -12.07 -8.39 -23.99
N GLU A 466 -13.36 -8.05 -23.83
CA GLU A 466 -14.25 -7.66 -24.93
C GLU A 466 -14.24 -6.16 -25.22
N LEU A 467 -13.50 -5.35 -24.44
CA LEU A 467 -13.61 -3.88 -24.47
C LEU A 467 -12.54 -3.18 -25.35
N ASP A 468 -12.05 -3.76 -26.39
CA ASP A 468 -10.95 -3.18 -27.19
C ASP A 468 -11.33 -2.74 -28.61
N GLY A 469 -12.41 -3.26 -29.21
CA GLY A 469 -12.79 -2.99 -30.57
C GLY A 469 -13.52 -1.63 -30.78
N TRP A 470 -13.41 -1.02 -31.96
CA TRP A 470 -14.25 0.10 -32.39
C TRP A 470 -15.64 -0.37 -32.81
N ARG A 471 -15.71 -1.59 -33.33
CA ARG A 471 -16.98 -2.21 -33.68
C ARG A 471 -17.78 -2.53 -32.42
N PRO A 472 -19.10 -2.48 -32.56
CA PRO A 472 -19.97 -2.98 -31.52
C PRO A 472 -19.67 -4.45 -31.21
N VAL A 473 -19.70 -4.81 -29.95
CA VAL A 473 -19.51 -6.20 -29.48
C VAL A 473 -20.65 -7.04 -30.02
N GLU A 474 -20.33 -8.05 -30.82
CA GLU A 474 -21.29 -9.05 -31.27
C GLU A 474 -21.68 -9.98 -30.12
N PRO A 475 -22.84 -10.65 -30.17
CA PRO A 475 -23.25 -11.59 -29.16
C PRO A 475 -22.19 -12.65 -28.96
N ILE A 476 -21.69 -12.77 -27.72
CA ILE A 476 -20.71 -13.78 -27.37
C ILE A 476 -21.44 -15.11 -27.24
N GLU A 477 -21.18 -16.04 -28.16
CA GLU A 477 -21.68 -17.39 -28.02
C GLU A 477 -20.94 -18.14 -26.90
N PRO A 478 -21.67 -18.97 -26.12
CA PRO A 478 -21.03 -19.82 -25.12
C PRO A 478 -20.12 -20.82 -25.81
N SER A 479 -18.83 -20.61 -25.73
CA SER A 479 -17.81 -21.56 -26.18
C SER A 479 -17.10 -22.18 -24.98
N PRO A 480 -16.40 -23.32 -25.12
CA PRO A 480 -15.57 -23.87 -24.06
C PRO A 480 -14.56 -22.87 -23.49
N ARG A 481 -14.10 -21.92 -24.32
CA ARG A 481 -13.21 -20.81 -23.90
C ARG A 481 -13.92 -19.76 -23.06
N ASN A 482 -15.24 -19.62 -23.21
CA ASN A 482 -16.08 -18.65 -22.52
C ASN A 482 -16.97 -19.28 -21.44
N ALA A 483 -16.83 -20.58 -21.18
CA ALA A 483 -17.67 -21.32 -20.21
C ALA A 483 -17.62 -20.70 -18.80
N GLY A 484 -16.49 -20.12 -18.41
CA GLY A 484 -16.33 -19.43 -17.13
C GLY A 484 -17.01 -18.06 -17.04
N ARG A 485 -17.62 -17.57 -18.11
CA ARG A 485 -18.32 -16.27 -18.16
C ARG A 485 -19.84 -16.40 -18.08
N LYS A 486 -20.37 -17.63 -18.03
CA LYS A 486 -21.78 -17.84 -17.75
C LYS A 486 -22.04 -17.55 -16.29
N VAL A 487 -23.04 -16.72 -16.03
CA VAL A 487 -23.50 -16.39 -14.69
C VAL A 487 -24.99 -16.69 -14.56
N SER A 488 -25.38 -17.21 -13.41
CA SER A 488 -26.79 -17.39 -13.07
C SER A 488 -27.28 -16.18 -12.29
N ILE A 489 -28.38 -15.57 -12.73
CA ILE A 489 -28.90 -14.32 -12.19
C ILE A 489 -30.40 -14.50 -11.93
N ARG A 490 -30.93 -13.88 -10.88
CA ARG A 490 -32.39 -13.85 -10.67
C ARG A 490 -33.06 -13.07 -11.79
N GLU A 491 -34.13 -13.62 -12.38
CA GLU A 491 -34.84 -13.06 -13.54
C GLU A 491 -35.16 -11.57 -13.37
N ARG A 492 -35.73 -11.17 -12.26
CA ARG A 492 -36.03 -9.76 -11.95
C ARG A 492 -34.78 -8.85 -12.00
N ARG A 493 -33.61 -9.37 -11.63
CA ARG A 493 -32.35 -8.62 -11.69
C ARG A 493 -31.78 -8.57 -13.09
N LEU A 494 -32.06 -9.57 -13.91
CA LEU A 494 -31.64 -9.61 -15.29
C LEU A 494 -32.32 -8.51 -16.09
N GLU A 495 -33.62 -8.27 -15.87
CA GLU A 495 -34.37 -7.18 -16.54
C GLU A 495 -33.72 -5.81 -16.29
N ASP A 496 -33.27 -5.53 -15.06
CA ASP A 496 -32.63 -4.27 -14.67
C ASP A 496 -31.19 -4.14 -15.18
N SER A 497 -30.50 -5.25 -15.45
CA SER A 497 -29.04 -5.28 -15.74
C SER A 497 -28.67 -5.77 -17.14
N ALA A 498 -29.65 -6.21 -17.93
CA ALA A 498 -29.42 -6.64 -19.30
C ALA A 498 -28.92 -5.49 -20.19
N LEU A 499 -27.87 -5.77 -20.94
CA LEU A 499 -27.32 -4.84 -21.92
C LEU A 499 -28.23 -4.72 -23.14
N MET A 500 -28.38 -3.51 -23.60
CA MET A 500 -29.21 -3.16 -24.79
C MET A 500 -28.32 -2.57 -25.87
N LYS A 501 -28.84 -2.61 -27.09
CA LYS A 501 -28.22 -1.92 -28.24
C LYS A 501 -28.00 -0.45 -27.90
N GLY A 502 -26.78 0.03 -28.11
CA GLY A 502 -26.40 1.40 -27.80
C GLY A 502 -25.82 1.61 -26.43
N ASP A 503 -25.83 0.61 -25.55
CA ASP A 503 -25.11 0.67 -24.27
C ASP A 503 -23.60 0.66 -24.50
N ILE A 504 -22.88 1.46 -23.72
CA ILE A 504 -21.41 1.47 -23.73
C ILE A 504 -20.94 0.79 -22.45
N VAL A 505 -20.30 -0.35 -22.59
CA VAL A 505 -19.64 -1.02 -21.44
C VAL A 505 -18.29 -0.37 -21.22
N MET A 506 -18.00 -0.02 -19.96
CA MET A 506 -16.73 0.59 -19.54
C MET A 506 -16.15 -0.14 -18.34
N SER A 507 -14.86 -0.45 -18.40
CA SER A 507 -14.13 -1.02 -17.26
C SER A 507 -13.88 0.05 -16.20
N ILE A 508 -14.18 -0.27 -14.94
CA ILE A 508 -14.02 0.62 -13.79
C ILE A 508 -13.02 0.08 -12.77
N LYS A 509 -12.49 -1.13 -12.96
CA LYS A 509 -11.46 -1.75 -12.11
C LYS A 509 -10.40 -2.45 -12.96
N GLY A 510 -9.15 -2.41 -12.52
CA GLY A 510 -8.02 -2.99 -13.23
C GLY A 510 -7.57 -2.07 -14.37
N THR A 511 -7.76 -2.45 -15.61
CA THR A 511 -7.50 -1.56 -16.76
C THR A 511 -8.70 -0.63 -16.95
N VAL A 512 -8.72 0.49 -16.20
CA VAL A 512 -9.86 1.41 -16.17
C VAL A 512 -9.97 2.21 -17.48
N GLY A 513 -11.20 2.39 -17.96
CA GLY A 513 -11.51 3.25 -19.12
C GLY A 513 -11.50 2.53 -20.47
N ARG A 514 -11.31 1.21 -20.51
CA ARG A 514 -11.59 0.44 -21.73
C ARG A 514 -13.08 0.45 -21.99
N THR A 515 -13.48 0.57 -23.25
CA THR A 515 -14.88 0.71 -23.63
C THR A 515 -15.23 -0.11 -24.85
N ALA A 516 -16.48 -0.58 -24.89
CA ALA A 516 -17.07 -1.19 -26.08
C ALA A 516 -18.55 -0.81 -26.22
N LEU A 517 -19.03 -0.74 -27.45
CA LEU A 517 -20.42 -0.47 -27.78
C LEU A 517 -21.18 -1.81 -27.93
N ILE A 518 -22.39 -1.91 -27.41
CA ILE A 518 -23.27 -3.07 -27.59
C ILE A 518 -24.13 -2.87 -28.84
N ASN A 519 -24.07 -3.83 -29.77
CA ASN A 519 -24.79 -3.76 -31.05
C ASN A 519 -26.20 -4.35 -31.00
N ARG A 520 -26.46 -5.27 -30.09
CA ARG A 520 -27.68 -6.07 -30.08
C ARG A 520 -28.33 -6.15 -28.72
N SER A 521 -29.64 -5.99 -28.70
CA SER A 521 -30.45 -6.31 -27.51
C SER A 521 -30.90 -7.75 -27.61
N VAL A 522 -30.45 -8.59 -26.66
CA VAL A 522 -30.90 -9.99 -26.58
C VAL A 522 -31.73 -10.13 -25.33
N VAL A 523 -33.01 -10.48 -25.50
CA VAL A 523 -33.90 -10.83 -24.38
C VAL A 523 -33.93 -12.35 -24.28
N HIS A 524 -33.63 -12.86 -23.10
CA HIS A 524 -33.60 -14.29 -22.80
C HIS A 524 -34.88 -15.01 -23.27
N GLY A 525 -34.70 -16.11 -24.01
CA GLY A 525 -35.80 -17.00 -24.45
C GLY A 525 -36.55 -16.61 -25.73
N LYS A 526 -36.28 -15.45 -26.32
CA LYS A 526 -36.81 -15.13 -27.65
C LYS A 526 -35.82 -15.53 -28.73
N THR A 527 -36.18 -16.50 -29.54
CA THR A 527 -35.44 -16.90 -30.75
C THR A 527 -35.69 -15.88 -31.84
N GLU A 528 -34.65 -15.19 -32.30
CA GLU A 528 -34.65 -14.51 -33.58
C GLU A 528 -34.14 -15.51 -34.63
N GLY A 529 -35.06 -16.08 -35.42
CA GLY A 529 -34.78 -16.91 -36.59
C GLY A 529 -34.07 -18.24 -36.29
N GLU A 530 -34.69 -19.33 -36.68
CA GLU A 530 -34.16 -20.69 -36.73
C GLU A 530 -33.16 -21.15 -35.67
N GLY A 531 -33.67 -21.54 -34.49
CA GLY A 531 -33.01 -22.59 -33.67
C GLY A 531 -31.90 -22.18 -32.73
N GLN A 532 -31.37 -20.99 -32.73
CA GLN A 532 -30.32 -20.59 -31.81
C GLN A 532 -30.85 -19.89 -30.54
N LYS A 533 -30.52 -20.42 -29.38
CA LYS A 533 -30.88 -19.85 -28.10
C LYS A 533 -30.06 -18.58 -27.82
N ALA A 534 -30.71 -17.42 -27.91
CA ALA A 534 -30.06 -16.14 -27.65
C ALA A 534 -29.84 -15.91 -26.13
N TRP A 535 -28.64 -15.49 -25.75
CA TRP A 535 -28.24 -15.25 -24.35
C TRP A 535 -28.30 -13.76 -24.04
N SER A 536 -28.87 -13.40 -22.90
CA SER A 536 -28.76 -12.03 -22.40
C SER A 536 -27.33 -11.70 -22.01
N LEU A 537 -26.87 -10.49 -22.35
CA LEU A 537 -25.57 -9.98 -21.95
C LEU A 537 -25.71 -9.11 -20.71
N VAL A 538 -24.74 -9.21 -19.79
CA VAL A 538 -24.64 -8.39 -18.59
C VAL A 538 -23.19 -7.95 -18.38
N THR A 539 -22.95 -6.88 -17.62
CA THR A 539 -21.58 -6.47 -17.29
C THR A 539 -20.96 -7.37 -16.23
N SER A 540 -19.65 -7.57 -16.30
CA SER A 540 -18.88 -8.17 -15.19
C SER A 540 -18.74 -7.20 -14.02
N GLY A 541 -18.41 -7.72 -12.82
CA GLY A 541 -18.21 -6.91 -11.60
C GLY A 541 -17.09 -5.85 -11.69
N ASN A 542 -16.24 -5.90 -12.73
CA ASN A 542 -15.19 -4.91 -13.00
C ASN A 542 -15.62 -3.82 -13.99
N CYS A 543 -16.85 -3.90 -14.52
CA CYS A 543 -17.38 -3.02 -15.54
C CYS A 543 -18.73 -2.42 -15.13
N ILE A 544 -19.10 -1.34 -15.80
CA ILE A 544 -20.45 -0.76 -15.79
C ILE A 544 -20.91 -0.58 -17.23
N ALA A 545 -22.22 -0.51 -17.45
CA ALA A 545 -22.72 -0.01 -18.72
C ALA A 545 -23.30 1.40 -18.54
N LEU A 546 -23.08 2.23 -19.56
CA LEU A 546 -23.56 3.60 -19.68
C LEU A 546 -24.58 3.62 -20.80
N ARG A 547 -25.85 3.84 -20.47
CA ARG A 547 -26.96 3.89 -21.41
C ARG A 547 -27.28 5.34 -21.75
N PRO A 548 -27.02 5.81 -22.97
CA PRO A 548 -27.36 7.19 -23.36
C PRO A 548 -28.86 7.46 -23.27
N ARG A 549 -29.22 8.61 -22.69
CA ARG A 549 -30.63 9.02 -22.54
C ARG A 549 -31.25 9.58 -23.81
N GLY A 550 -30.49 9.62 -24.91
CA GLY A 550 -30.96 10.12 -26.19
C GLY A 550 -31.05 11.65 -26.31
N GLY A 551 -31.01 12.15 -27.53
CA GLY A 551 -31.30 13.55 -27.91
C GLY A 551 -30.14 14.53 -27.91
N LYS A 552 -29.10 14.37 -27.07
CA LYS A 552 -27.96 15.31 -26.99
C LYS A 552 -26.68 14.77 -27.58
N VAL A 553 -26.41 13.49 -27.34
CA VAL A 553 -25.21 12.79 -27.84
C VAL A 553 -25.57 11.37 -28.24
N SER A 554 -24.89 10.81 -29.26
CA SER A 554 -25.05 9.40 -29.63
C SER A 554 -24.08 8.49 -28.88
N SER A 555 -24.35 7.19 -28.92
CA SER A 555 -23.46 6.17 -28.35
C SER A 555 -22.07 6.19 -28.97
N GLU A 556 -22.01 6.35 -30.30
CA GLU A 556 -20.77 6.41 -31.06
C GLU A 556 -19.95 7.65 -30.68
N TYR A 557 -20.61 8.81 -30.48
CA TYR A 557 -19.96 10.03 -30.03
C TYR A 557 -19.33 9.83 -28.63
N LEU A 558 -20.10 9.26 -27.72
CA LEU A 558 -19.58 8.96 -26.37
C LEU A 558 -18.43 7.95 -26.40
N LEU A 559 -18.51 6.93 -27.25
CA LEU A 559 -17.43 5.95 -27.42
C LEU A 559 -16.13 6.62 -27.90
N LEU A 560 -16.22 7.50 -28.91
CA LEU A 560 -15.09 8.29 -29.40
C LEU A 560 -14.51 9.17 -28.30
N TYR A 561 -15.40 9.84 -27.55
CA TYR A 561 -14.96 10.71 -26.45
C TYR A 561 -14.24 9.90 -25.34
N PHE A 562 -14.77 8.76 -24.92
CA PHE A 562 -14.14 7.90 -23.90
C PHE A 562 -12.79 7.30 -24.32
N ARG A 563 -12.42 7.41 -25.58
CA ARG A 563 -11.10 7.03 -26.11
C ARG A 563 -10.22 8.23 -26.44
N SER A 564 -10.67 9.45 -26.12
CA SER A 564 -9.91 10.67 -26.31
C SER A 564 -8.91 10.91 -25.19
N LYS A 565 -7.86 11.67 -25.48
CA LYS A 565 -6.89 12.16 -24.48
C LYS A 565 -7.53 13.04 -23.41
N GLU A 566 -8.59 13.77 -23.77
CA GLU A 566 -9.32 14.60 -22.83
C GLU A 566 -10.06 13.76 -21.78
N PHE A 567 -10.72 12.68 -22.19
CA PHE A 567 -11.34 11.76 -21.25
C PHE A 567 -10.29 11.02 -20.42
N GLU A 568 -9.20 10.55 -21.03
CA GLU A 568 -8.08 9.93 -20.32
C GLU A 568 -7.62 10.80 -19.16
N TYR A 569 -7.44 12.09 -19.42
CA TYR A 569 -7.06 13.08 -18.42
C TYR A 569 -8.08 13.18 -17.28
N GLN A 570 -9.38 13.31 -17.61
CA GLN A 570 -10.43 13.40 -16.60
C GLN A 570 -10.56 12.10 -15.79
N ARG A 571 -10.45 10.95 -16.44
CA ARG A 571 -10.47 9.62 -15.83
C ARG A 571 -9.30 9.45 -14.85
N ASP A 572 -8.10 9.78 -15.28
CA ASP A 572 -6.88 9.59 -14.48
C ASP A 572 -6.89 10.43 -13.20
N ALA A 573 -7.51 11.60 -13.25
CA ALA A 573 -7.76 12.42 -12.06
C ALA A 573 -8.74 11.78 -11.06
N LEU A 574 -9.54 10.79 -11.49
CA LEU A 574 -10.51 10.08 -10.66
C LEU A 574 -10.04 8.69 -10.20
N LEU A 575 -8.88 8.22 -10.71
CA LEU A 575 -8.34 6.92 -10.36
C LEU A 575 -8.00 6.85 -8.88
N VAL A 576 -8.43 5.78 -8.25
CA VAL A 576 -8.10 5.44 -6.87
C VAL A 576 -7.59 4.01 -6.81
N GLY A 577 -6.71 3.72 -5.86
CA GLY A 577 -6.16 2.38 -5.65
C GLY A 577 -4.86 2.14 -6.42
N ALA A 578 -3.75 1.99 -5.70
CA ALA A 578 -2.42 1.85 -6.28
C ALA A 578 -2.07 0.41 -6.73
N VAL A 579 -2.80 -0.60 -6.26
CA VAL A 579 -2.57 -2.01 -6.65
C VAL A 579 -3.52 -2.44 -7.77
N ILE A 580 -4.79 -2.08 -7.60
CA ILE A 580 -5.83 -2.28 -8.60
C ILE A 580 -6.51 -0.94 -8.81
N PRO A 581 -6.10 -0.17 -9.83
CA PRO A 581 -6.73 1.09 -10.16
C PRO A 581 -8.23 0.91 -10.34
N HIS A 582 -9.03 1.79 -9.78
CA HIS A 582 -10.47 1.79 -9.99
C HIS A 582 -11.06 3.18 -9.90
N VAL A 583 -12.22 3.36 -10.52
CA VAL A 583 -13.05 4.56 -10.43
C VAL A 583 -14.43 4.16 -9.95
N THR A 584 -15.01 4.92 -9.02
CA THR A 584 -16.40 4.67 -8.64
C THR A 584 -17.36 5.20 -9.70
N PRO A 585 -18.48 4.52 -10.01
CA PRO A 585 -19.47 5.00 -10.98
C PRO A 585 -19.96 6.42 -10.68
N ASP A 586 -20.16 6.74 -9.39
CA ASP A 586 -20.63 8.06 -8.98
C ASP A 586 -19.58 9.15 -9.24
N ALA A 587 -18.30 8.89 -8.88
CA ALA A 587 -17.23 9.85 -9.18
C ALA A 587 -17.07 10.08 -10.69
N LEU A 588 -17.17 9.02 -11.50
CA LEU A 588 -17.10 9.10 -12.95
C LEU A 588 -18.24 9.98 -13.49
N CYS A 589 -19.48 9.70 -13.10
CA CYS A 589 -20.66 10.39 -13.59
C CYS A 589 -20.75 11.85 -13.14
N ASP A 590 -20.35 12.16 -11.91
CA ASP A 590 -20.45 13.51 -11.35
C ASP A 590 -19.32 14.44 -11.79
N SER A 591 -18.13 13.89 -12.09
CA SER A 591 -16.94 14.70 -12.36
C SER A 591 -16.60 14.84 -13.84
N VAL A 592 -16.93 13.83 -14.68
CA VAL A 592 -16.59 13.86 -16.10
C VAL A 592 -17.51 14.82 -16.86
N GLN A 593 -16.88 15.76 -17.57
CA GLN A 593 -17.53 16.78 -18.40
C GLN A 593 -17.43 16.39 -19.87
N ILE A 594 -18.57 16.19 -20.51
CA ILE A 594 -18.69 15.82 -21.92
C ILE A 594 -18.97 17.07 -22.74
N PRO A 595 -18.16 17.40 -23.75
CA PRO A 595 -18.46 18.49 -24.67
C PRO A 595 -19.71 18.15 -25.52
N ILE A 596 -20.53 19.15 -25.82
CA ILE A 596 -21.71 18.97 -26.66
C ILE A 596 -21.35 19.42 -28.07
N PRO A 597 -21.33 18.51 -29.08
CA PRO A 597 -20.92 18.85 -30.42
C PRO A 597 -21.97 19.67 -31.13
N SER A 598 -21.53 20.59 -31.97
CA SER A 598 -22.41 21.23 -32.96
C SER A 598 -22.90 20.19 -34.00
N PRO A 599 -23.99 20.44 -34.73
CA PRO A 599 -24.47 19.51 -35.75
C PRO A 599 -23.42 19.14 -36.82
N THR A 600 -22.56 20.07 -37.19
CA THR A 600 -21.45 19.86 -38.13
C THR A 600 -20.36 18.98 -37.54
N GLU A 601 -19.96 19.19 -36.28
CA GLU A 601 -18.99 18.35 -35.57
C GLU A 601 -19.55 16.95 -35.37
N PHE A 602 -20.85 16.83 -35.07
CA PHE A 602 -21.50 15.54 -34.89
C PHE A 602 -21.44 14.70 -36.19
N ALA A 603 -21.76 15.29 -37.33
CA ALA A 603 -21.67 14.61 -38.63
C ALA A 603 -20.23 14.15 -38.94
N LEU A 604 -19.25 15.02 -38.71
CA LEU A 604 -17.83 14.68 -38.87
C LEU A 604 -17.39 13.54 -37.93
N MET A 605 -17.89 13.51 -36.71
CA MET A 605 -17.55 12.44 -35.74
C MET A 605 -18.17 11.10 -36.16
N GLN A 606 -19.38 11.10 -36.72
CA GLN A 606 -19.99 9.88 -37.27
C GLN A 606 -19.18 9.32 -38.44
N GLU A 607 -18.75 10.19 -39.37
CA GLU A 607 -17.90 9.78 -40.50
C GLU A 607 -16.57 9.16 -39.98
N LYS A 608 -15.92 9.82 -39.00
CA LYS A 608 -14.69 9.30 -38.41
C LYS A 608 -14.90 7.96 -37.71
N TYR A 609 -16.01 7.80 -37.01
CA TYR A 609 -16.33 6.53 -36.35
C TYR A 609 -16.48 5.40 -37.37
N GLN A 610 -17.24 5.63 -38.48
CA GLN A 610 -17.37 4.65 -39.54
C GLN A 610 -16.01 4.29 -40.14
N ARG A 611 -15.16 5.28 -40.38
CA ARG A 611 -13.82 5.06 -40.91
C ARG A 611 -12.95 4.21 -39.95
N LEU A 612 -13.09 4.39 -38.66
CA LEU A 612 -12.36 3.56 -37.66
C LEU A 612 -12.83 2.10 -37.69
N CYS A 613 -14.14 1.86 -37.84
CA CYS A 613 -14.70 0.52 -38.02
C CYS A 613 -14.17 -0.16 -39.28
N ASP A 614 -14.12 0.57 -40.41
CA ASP A 614 -13.61 0.05 -41.69
C ASP A 614 -12.10 -0.33 -41.59
N LEU A 615 -11.32 0.47 -40.85
CA LEU A 615 -9.90 0.18 -40.65
C LEU A 615 -9.68 -1.04 -39.73
N GLU A 616 -10.53 -1.22 -38.72
CA GLU A 616 -10.50 -2.40 -37.88
C GLU A 616 -10.77 -3.68 -38.67
N ASP A 617 -11.74 -3.66 -39.59
CA ASP A 617 -12.01 -4.76 -40.52
C ASP A 617 -10.83 -5.12 -41.40
N GLN A 618 -10.18 -4.12 -41.92
CA GLN A 618 -8.99 -4.32 -42.76
C GLN A 618 -7.86 -4.94 -41.94
N ALA A 619 -7.68 -4.49 -40.69
CA ALA A 619 -6.68 -5.03 -39.78
C ALA A 619 -6.99 -6.49 -39.39
N GLU A 620 -8.25 -6.83 -39.10
CA GLU A 620 -8.66 -8.21 -38.81
C GLU A 620 -8.49 -9.12 -39.99
N ALA A 621 -8.86 -8.66 -41.19
CA ALA A 621 -8.65 -9.42 -42.42
C ALA A 621 -7.17 -9.66 -42.70
N ALA A 622 -6.30 -8.68 -42.45
CA ALA A 622 -4.85 -8.83 -42.57
C ALA A 622 -4.31 -9.84 -41.57
N ASN A 623 -4.75 -9.77 -40.31
CA ASN A 623 -4.32 -10.71 -39.24
C ASN A 623 -4.77 -12.15 -39.55
N ARG A 624 -5.98 -12.34 -40.07
CA ARG A 624 -6.46 -13.67 -40.52
C ARG A 624 -5.58 -14.23 -41.63
N ARG A 625 -5.23 -13.42 -42.65
CA ARG A 625 -4.31 -13.84 -43.70
C ARG A 625 -2.91 -14.22 -43.18
N ILE A 626 -2.40 -13.45 -42.23
CA ILE A 626 -1.11 -13.78 -41.57
C ILE A 626 -1.21 -15.12 -40.85
N ALA A 627 -2.28 -15.36 -40.09
CA ALA A 627 -2.49 -16.62 -39.40
C ALA A 627 -2.59 -17.81 -40.35
N GLU A 628 -3.32 -17.66 -41.46
CA GLU A 628 -3.43 -18.68 -42.54
C GLU A 628 -2.08 -18.99 -43.16
N ILE A 629 -1.26 -17.97 -43.46
CA ILE A 629 0.08 -18.16 -44.00
C ILE A 629 0.97 -18.93 -42.99
N VAL A 630 0.97 -18.52 -41.71
CA VAL A 630 1.75 -19.17 -40.67
C VAL A 630 1.32 -20.63 -40.49
N GLU A 631 0.02 -20.92 -40.51
CA GLU A 631 -0.52 -22.26 -40.39
C GLU A 631 -0.11 -23.17 -41.57
N THR A 632 -0.05 -22.62 -42.80
CA THR A 632 0.39 -23.36 -43.97
C THR A 632 1.90 -23.64 -44.01
N LEU A 633 2.72 -22.78 -43.41
CA LEU A 633 4.18 -22.92 -43.37
C LEU A 633 4.66 -24.12 -42.53
N TRP A 634 3.89 -24.49 -41.51
CA TRP A 634 4.31 -25.51 -40.53
C TRP A 634 3.34 -26.71 -40.43
N ARG A 635 2.57 -26.99 -41.48
CA ARG A 635 1.78 -28.23 -41.50
C ARG A 635 2.74 -29.40 -41.45
N PRO A 636 2.66 -30.28 -40.43
CA PRO A 636 3.38 -31.56 -40.50
C PRO A 636 2.87 -32.30 -41.73
N GLN A 637 3.79 -32.75 -42.55
CA GLN A 637 3.46 -33.72 -43.60
C GLN A 637 3.07 -35.02 -42.88
N LEU A 638 1.77 -35.28 -42.74
CA LEU A 638 1.20 -36.53 -42.26
C LEU A 638 1.22 -37.57 -43.36
#